data_4f52f63ea90a1ab6d354e8b42bea5a8a
#
_entry.id   4f52f63ea90a1ab6d354e8b42bea5a8a
#
_cell.length_a   1.000
_cell.length_b   1.000
_cell.length_c   1.000
_cell.angle_alpha   90.00
_cell.angle_beta   90.00
_cell.angle_gamma   90.00
#
_symmetry.space_group_name_H-M   'P 1'
#
loop_
_entity.id
_entity.type
_entity.pdbx_description
1 polymer ?
#
loop_
_entity_poly.entity_id
_entity_poly.type
_entity_poly.pdbx_seq_one_letter_code
_entity_poly.pdbx_strand_id
1 'polypeptide(L)'
;MNSLSPEAYAVIEGRHSDPFHYLGPHVEGDAALVRVFLPDAEGVAIVDEQGHESDLARIHDAGLFEGRLANGSQRYRVRARYGERQLEIEDPYRFPPILSDLDLYLLGEGTHMHLYEKLGAHPMMLDGVSGVAFAVLAPDARRVSVVGDFNAWDGRRHAMRVRGNGFWEIFVPEAEPGDKYKYEIIAPDGRMLPLKSDPLAFAAEPRPRTASIVVDLDAVPRPQAAPANVNALNAPISIYEVHLGSWRRRTHEGGRWLSYRELAKELPAYACDLGFTHVEFLPISEHPFDGSWGYQPTGLFAPTSRFGTPADFAALVDACHRAGLGVILDWVPGHFPDDPHGLGQFDGTALYEHANPMQGRHLDWNTLVYNYARTEVANFLMASGLFWLDRYRVDGLRVDAVASMLYLDYSRPEGGWIPNQYGGRENIEAISLLRRFNTELFSRFPNATTAAEESTAWPMVSKPVEWNGLGFGYKWNMGWMHDTLEYIGKDPIHRKYHHGQILFGLHYAFSENFILPLSHDEVVHGKRSLFGRMPGDEWQRFANLRAYYGFMFGHPGKKLLFMGGEFGQENEWRHDHSLDWHLVERPRHAGIQALIRDLNHLYRRLPALHELDCEAAGFEWLVMGDAERSIFAWLRKGRQTHERCLVVVNFTPETYRDYRVKVPFSGAWREVLNTDSAFYGGSNAGNGGTINTLEQGTIPEVSLVVPPLAAIFLVPER
;
A
#
# COMPACT_ATOMS: atom_id res chain seq x y z
N MET A 1 -48.99 -30.44 -23.07
CA MET A 1 -47.71 -30.04 -22.46
C MET A 1 -48.05 -29.29 -21.18
N ASN A 2 -47.72 -29.82 -20.01
CA ASN A 2 -47.87 -29.05 -18.79
C ASN A 2 -46.94 -27.84 -18.90
N SER A 3 -47.45 -26.64 -18.66
CA SER A 3 -46.61 -25.42 -18.56
C SER A 3 -45.62 -25.62 -17.42
N LEU A 4 -44.33 -25.37 -17.69
CA LEU A 4 -43.31 -25.37 -16.66
C LEU A 4 -43.63 -24.32 -15.58
N SER A 5 -43.08 -24.53 -14.40
CA SER A 5 -43.22 -23.57 -13.30
C SER A 5 -42.51 -22.22 -13.63
N PRO A 6 -42.93 -21.10 -13.02
CA PRO A 6 -42.20 -19.83 -13.16
C PRO A 6 -40.73 -19.91 -12.79
N GLU A 7 -40.40 -20.75 -11.81
CA GLU A 7 -39.01 -21.02 -11.36
C GLU A 7 -38.19 -21.69 -12.47
N ALA A 8 -38.76 -22.68 -13.19
CA ALA A 8 -38.11 -23.33 -14.32
C ALA A 8 -37.73 -22.31 -15.40
N TYR A 9 -38.68 -21.42 -15.76
CA TYR A 9 -38.40 -20.34 -16.72
C TYR A 9 -37.34 -19.37 -16.20
N ALA A 10 -37.35 -19.03 -14.91
CA ALA A 10 -36.35 -18.16 -14.31
C ALA A 10 -34.94 -18.77 -14.38
N VAL A 11 -34.80 -20.09 -14.19
CA VAL A 11 -33.52 -20.81 -14.38
C VAL A 11 -33.09 -20.76 -15.84
N ILE A 12 -33.97 -21.13 -16.78
CA ILE A 12 -33.67 -21.18 -18.20
C ILE A 12 -33.25 -19.80 -18.76
N GLU A 13 -33.89 -18.76 -18.29
CA GLU A 13 -33.60 -17.38 -18.69
C GLU A 13 -32.43 -16.77 -17.91
N GLY A 14 -31.83 -17.53 -17.00
CA GLY A 14 -30.68 -17.07 -16.19
C GLY A 14 -31.03 -15.90 -15.29
N ARG A 15 -32.19 -15.86 -14.66
CA ARG A 15 -32.66 -14.76 -13.79
C ARG A 15 -33.23 -15.26 -12.43
N HIS A 16 -33.03 -16.54 -12.14
CA HIS A 16 -33.44 -17.10 -10.83
C HIS A 16 -32.55 -16.50 -9.71
N SER A 17 -33.17 -16.01 -8.66
CA SER A 17 -32.48 -15.34 -7.54
C SER A 17 -31.75 -16.29 -6.61
N ASP A 18 -32.17 -17.55 -6.53
CA ASP A 18 -31.48 -18.61 -5.77
C ASP A 18 -31.74 -19.98 -6.42
N PRO A 19 -30.90 -20.36 -7.42
CA PRO A 19 -31.13 -21.58 -8.18
C PRO A 19 -31.00 -22.86 -7.35
N PHE A 20 -30.38 -22.83 -6.19
CA PHE A 20 -30.29 -23.98 -5.28
C PHE A 20 -31.65 -24.42 -4.72
N HIS A 21 -32.67 -23.55 -4.75
CA HIS A 21 -34.05 -23.94 -4.42
C HIS A 21 -34.72 -24.77 -5.52
N TYR A 22 -34.18 -24.76 -6.74
CA TYR A 22 -34.78 -25.44 -7.87
C TYR A 22 -33.87 -26.51 -8.48
N LEU A 23 -32.58 -26.23 -8.69
CA LEU A 23 -31.58 -27.15 -9.22
C LEU A 23 -30.97 -28.01 -8.12
N GLY A 24 -30.32 -29.11 -8.54
CA GLY A 24 -29.74 -30.06 -7.59
C GLY A 24 -30.76 -31.07 -7.04
N PRO A 25 -30.41 -31.77 -5.95
CA PRO A 25 -31.22 -32.83 -5.36
C PRO A 25 -32.21 -32.26 -4.34
N HIS A 26 -33.50 -32.55 -4.52
CA HIS A 26 -34.56 -32.20 -3.58
C HIS A 26 -35.24 -33.47 -3.06
N VAL A 27 -35.14 -33.74 -1.75
CA VAL A 27 -35.68 -34.94 -1.13
C VAL A 27 -37.19 -34.92 -1.12
N GLU A 28 -37.82 -35.94 -1.72
CA GLU A 28 -39.27 -36.17 -1.77
C GLU A 28 -39.58 -37.60 -1.26
N GLY A 29 -39.82 -37.77 0.03
CA GLY A 29 -40.02 -39.09 0.65
C GLY A 29 -38.74 -39.91 0.65
N ASP A 30 -38.80 -41.11 0.05
CA ASP A 30 -37.65 -42.05 -0.06
C ASP A 30 -36.80 -41.86 -1.34
N ALA A 31 -37.08 -40.84 -2.16
CA ALA A 31 -36.37 -40.53 -3.39
C ALA A 31 -35.92 -39.04 -3.39
N ALA A 32 -34.91 -38.74 -4.20
CA ALA A 32 -34.53 -37.35 -4.49
C ALA A 32 -34.99 -37.00 -5.92
N LEU A 33 -35.65 -35.89 -6.07
CA LEU A 33 -35.90 -35.27 -7.37
C LEU A 33 -34.68 -34.43 -7.73
N VAL A 34 -34.04 -34.76 -8.86
CA VAL A 34 -32.82 -34.06 -9.34
C VAL A 34 -33.18 -33.26 -10.57
N ARG A 35 -32.83 -31.97 -10.56
CA ARG A 35 -32.92 -31.06 -11.71
C ARG A 35 -31.56 -30.53 -12.09
N VAL A 36 -31.24 -30.64 -13.38
CA VAL A 36 -29.95 -30.22 -13.94
C VAL A 36 -30.22 -29.28 -15.10
N PHE A 37 -29.53 -28.15 -15.13
CA PHE A 37 -29.59 -27.24 -16.27
C PHE A 37 -28.24 -27.23 -16.99
N LEU A 38 -28.20 -27.86 -18.16
CA LEU A 38 -27.01 -27.93 -19.01
C LEU A 38 -27.44 -27.50 -20.46
N PRO A 39 -27.19 -26.22 -20.78
CA PRO A 39 -27.41 -25.74 -22.15
C PRO A 39 -26.69 -26.61 -23.16
N ASP A 40 -27.35 -26.83 -24.31
CA ASP A 40 -26.85 -27.58 -25.47
C ASP A 40 -26.61 -29.10 -25.23
N ALA A 41 -26.85 -29.64 -24.05
CA ALA A 41 -26.78 -31.08 -23.80
C ALA A 41 -27.97 -31.79 -24.53
N GLU A 42 -27.70 -32.86 -25.26
CA GLU A 42 -28.71 -33.69 -25.96
C GLU A 42 -29.36 -34.71 -25.02
N GLY A 43 -28.65 -35.20 -24.03
CA GLY A 43 -29.13 -36.13 -23.03
C GLY A 43 -28.29 -36.00 -21.75
N VAL A 44 -28.95 -36.23 -20.63
CA VAL A 44 -28.33 -36.19 -19.28
C VAL A 44 -28.77 -37.39 -18.50
N ALA A 45 -27.81 -38.03 -17.81
CA ALA A 45 -28.07 -39.10 -16.87
C ALA A 45 -27.35 -38.78 -15.54
N ILE A 46 -27.86 -39.26 -14.42
CA ILE A 46 -27.20 -39.26 -13.13
C ILE A 46 -26.56 -40.63 -12.89
N VAL A 47 -25.35 -40.61 -12.35
CA VAL A 47 -24.57 -41.80 -11.96
C VAL A 47 -24.40 -41.77 -10.46
N ASP A 48 -24.97 -42.79 -9.77
CA ASP A 48 -24.87 -42.90 -8.30
C ASP A 48 -23.49 -43.41 -7.86
N GLU A 49 -23.25 -43.46 -6.53
CA GLU A 49 -21.98 -43.96 -5.95
C GLU A 49 -21.69 -45.42 -6.29
N GLN A 50 -22.70 -46.22 -6.64
CA GLN A 50 -22.56 -47.63 -7.06
C GLN A 50 -22.32 -47.77 -8.56
N GLY A 51 -22.39 -46.68 -9.32
CA GLY A 51 -22.21 -46.67 -10.77
C GLY A 51 -23.50 -46.98 -11.54
N HIS A 52 -24.66 -46.98 -10.89
CA HIS A 52 -25.93 -47.12 -11.61
C HIS A 52 -26.28 -45.81 -12.31
N GLU A 53 -26.68 -45.92 -13.57
CA GLU A 53 -27.05 -44.81 -14.42
C GLU A 53 -28.58 -44.71 -14.52
N SER A 54 -29.10 -43.48 -14.39
CA SER A 54 -30.51 -43.14 -14.51
C SER A 54 -30.66 -41.94 -15.42
N ASP A 55 -31.33 -42.10 -16.56
CA ASP A 55 -31.61 -41.04 -17.50
C ASP A 55 -32.53 -39.98 -16.89
N LEU A 56 -32.24 -38.69 -17.14
CA LEU A 56 -33.11 -37.60 -16.86
C LEU A 56 -33.94 -37.23 -18.05
N ALA A 57 -35.23 -36.97 -17.83
CA ALA A 57 -36.11 -36.48 -18.88
C ALA A 57 -35.80 -35.03 -19.23
N ARG A 58 -35.62 -34.71 -20.51
CA ARG A 58 -35.50 -33.33 -20.97
C ARG A 58 -36.87 -32.65 -20.91
N ILE A 59 -37.06 -31.72 -20.00
CA ILE A 59 -38.33 -31.03 -19.77
C ILE A 59 -38.42 -29.67 -20.47
N HIS A 60 -37.29 -29.15 -21.00
CA HIS A 60 -37.24 -27.96 -21.83
C HIS A 60 -36.09 -27.99 -22.85
N ASP A 61 -36.30 -27.43 -24.04
CA ASP A 61 -35.30 -27.43 -25.13
C ASP A 61 -34.05 -26.62 -24.86
N ALA A 62 -34.11 -25.67 -23.93
CA ALA A 62 -32.94 -24.90 -23.46
C ALA A 62 -31.91 -25.73 -22.65
N GLY A 63 -32.19 -27.02 -22.38
CA GLY A 63 -31.30 -27.93 -21.66
C GLY A 63 -31.65 -28.09 -20.18
N LEU A 64 -32.94 -28.01 -19.82
CA LEU A 64 -33.39 -28.34 -18.46
C LEU A 64 -33.88 -29.81 -18.45
N PHE A 65 -33.30 -30.57 -17.50
CA PHE A 65 -33.53 -32.00 -17.30
C PHE A 65 -34.01 -32.28 -15.86
N GLU A 66 -34.88 -33.27 -15.74
CA GLU A 66 -35.46 -33.69 -14.43
C GLU A 66 -35.58 -35.21 -14.38
N GLY A 67 -35.30 -35.78 -13.22
CA GLY A 67 -35.45 -37.21 -12.96
C GLY A 67 -35.36 -37.55 -11.45
N ARG A 68 -35.56 -38.83 -11.13
CA ARG A 68 -35.56 -39.27 -9.75
C ARG A 68 -34.36 -40.19 -9.49
N LEU A 69 -33.67 -39.92 -8.40
CA LEU A 69 -32.61 -40.78 -7.87
C LEU A 69 -33.22 -41.63 -6.75
N ALA A 70 -33.10 -42.97 -6.92
CA ALA A 70 -33.57 -43.92 -5.93
C ALA A 70 -32.72 -43.82 -4.65
N ASN A 71 -33.28 -44.16 -3.51
CA ASN A 71 -32.62 -44.23 -2.20
C ASN A 71 -32.23 -42.90 -1.57
N GLY A 72 -32.76 -41.75 -2.05
CA GLY A 72 -32.55 -40.42 -1.43
C GLY A 72 -31.10 -39.97 -1.33
N SER A 73 -30.14 -40.67 -2.00
CA SER A 73 -28.74 -40.29 -2.01
C SER A 73 -28.58 -38.88 -2.61
N GLN A 74 -27.81 -38.02 -1.96
CA GLN A 74 -27.45 -36.71 -2.48
C GLN A 74 -26.09 -36.71 -3.18
N ARG A 75 -25.40 -37.84 -3.21
CA ARG A 75 -24.11 -38.01 -3.89
C ARG A 75 -24.32 -38.71 -5.23
N TYR A 76 -24.06 -37.98 -6.29
CA TYR A 76 -24.13 -38.45 -7.68
C TYR A 76 -23.26 -37.59 -8.56
N ARG A 77 -22.96 -38.09 -9.74
CA ARG A 77 -22.36 -37.33 -10.84
C ARG A 77 -23.34 -37.21 -11.98
N VAL A 78 -23.13 -36.19 -12.82
CA VAL A 78 -23.95 -35.94 -14.00
C VAL A 78 -23.17 -36.37 -15.24
N ARG A 79 -23.74 -37.25 -16.04
CA ARG A 79 -23.21 -37.64 -17.34
C ARG A 79 -24.02 -36.92 -18.41
N ALA A 80 -23.39 -35.99 -19.12
CA ALA A 80 -24.01 -35.19 -20.18
C ALA A 80 -23.48 -35.62 -21.55
N ARG A 81 -24.37 -35.68 -22.57
CA ARG A 81 -24.04 -36.00 -23.95
C ARG A 81 -24.20 -34.77 -24.83
N TYR A 82 -23.13 -34.49 -25.60
CA TYR A 82 -23.06 -33.41 -26.61
C TYR A 82 -22.59 -34.00 -27.96
N GLY A 83 -23.53 -34.44 -28.79
CA GLY A 83 -23.23 -35.21 -29.99
C GLY A 83 -22.53 -36.53 -29.65
N GLU A 84 -21.32 -36.72 -30.19
CA GLU A 84 -20.47 -37.89 -29.88
C GLU A 84 -19.69 -37.81 -28.60
N ARG A 85 -19.65 -36.64 -27.91
CA ARG A 85 -18.91 -36.44 -26.67
C ARG A 85 -19.78 -36.77 -25.46
N GLN A 86 -19.23 -37.50 -24.53
CA GLN A 86 -19.77 -37.66 -23.18
C GLN A 86 -18.86 -37.02 -22.18
N LEU A 87 -19.43 -36.23 -21.25
CA LEU A 87 -18.75 -35.62 -20.12
C LEU A 87 -19.40 -36.11 -18.84
N GLU A 88 -18.57 -36.50 -17.87
CA GLU A 88 -19.03 -36.80 -16.53
C GLU A 88 -18.52 -35.69 -15.61
N ILE A 89 -19.43 -34.98 -14.95
CA ILE A 89 -19.16 -33.81 -14.14
C ILE A 89 -19.86 -33.93 -12.79
N GLU A 90 -19.36 -33.25 -11.81
CA GLU A 90 -20.06 -33.07 -10.53
C GLU A 90 -21.13 -31.98 -10.68
N ASP A 91 -22.27 -32.15 -10.01
CA ASP A 91 -23.32 -31.13 -9.97
C ASP A 91 -22.97 -30.04 -8.94
N PRO A 92 -22.73 -28.78 -9.29
CA PRO A 92 -22.39 -27.71 -8.34
C PRO A 92 -23.53 -27.44 -7.36
N TYR A 93 -24.78 -27.76 -7.71
CA TYR A 93 -25.97 -27.49 -6.90
C TYR A 93 -26.23 -28.55 -5.82
N ARG A 94 -25.46 -29.63 -5.76
CA ARG A 94 -25.56 -30.63 -4.71
C ARG A 94 -24.77 -30.32 -3.43
N PHE A 95 -23.83 -29.38 -3.51
CA PHE A 95 -22.92 -29.10 -2.42
C PHE A 95 -23.55 -28.24 -1.32
N PRO A 96 -23.19 -28.48 -0.03
CA PRO A 96 -23.69 -27.70 1.10
C PRO A 96 -23.18 -26.26 1.04
N PRO A 97 -23.75 -25.36 1.89
CA PRO A 97 -23.21 -24.02 2.10
C PRO A 97 -21.77 -24.03 2.57
N ILE A 98 -21.00 -23.02 2.13
CA ILE A 98 -19.56 -22.85 2.40
C ILE A 98 -19.36 -21.92 3.62
N LEU A 99 -20.01 -20.74 3.59
CA LEU A 99 -19.96 -19.79 4.71
C LEU A 99 -20.76 -20.32 5.88
N SER A 100 -20.12 -20.43 7.05
CA SER A 100 -20.78 -20.81 8.29
C SER A 100 -21.65 -19.67 8.84
N ASP A 101 -22.56 -19.99 9.75
CA ASP A 101 -23.37 -18.98 10.43
C ASP A 101 -22.52 -18.00 11.24
N LEU A 102 -21.38 -18.45 11.79
CA LEU A 102 -20.40 -17.59 12.45
C LEU A 102 -19.74 -16.63 11.46
N ASP A 103 -19.34 -17.12 10.29
CA ASP A 103 -18.76 -16.26 9.25
C ASP A 103 -19.77 -15.16 8.84
N LEU A 104 -21.02 -15.54 8.57
CA LEU A 104 -22.10 -14.61 8.21
C LEU A 104 -22.39 -13.59 9.32
N TYR A 105 -22.34 -14.02 10.58
CA TYR A 105 -22.51 -13.12 11.73
C TYR A 105 -21.37 -12.09 11.78
N LEU A 106 -20.10 -12.53 11.76
CA LEU A 106 -18.94 -11.65 11.84
C LEU A 106 -18.84 -10.70 10.63
N LEU A 107 -19.17 -11.19 9.43
CA LEU A 107 -19.24 -10.37 8.22
C LEU A 107 -20.33 -9.31 8.30
N GLY A 108 -21.51 -9.66 8.82
CA GLY A 108 -22.61 -8.71 9.01
C GLY A 108 -22.33 -7.66 10.09
N GLU A 109 -21.60 -8.01 11.14
CA GLU A 109 -21.13 -7.09 12.18
C GLU A 109 -19.95 -6.20 11.73
N GLY A 110 -19.29 -6.53 10.61
CA GLY A 110 -18.09 -5.82 10.15
C GLY A 110 -16.86 -6.05 11.04
N THR A 111 -16.75 -7.25 11.61
CA THR A 111 -15.67 -7.63 12.55
C THR A 111 -14.84 -8.83 12.08
N HIS A 112 -15.09 -9.33 10.88
CA HIS A 112 -14.35 -10.47 10.32
C HIS A 112 -12.99 -10.02 9.74
N MET A 113 -11.97 -9.89 10.59
CA MET A 113 -10.66 -9.35 10.16
C MET A 113 -9.89 -10.25 9.19
N HIS A 114 -10.27 -11.53 9.08
CA HIS A 114 -9.72 -12.50 8.11
C HIS A 114 -10.75 -12.84 7.02
N LEU A 115 -11.59 -11.86 6.61
CA LEU A 115 -12.61 -12.12 5.58
C LEU A 115 -12.01 -12.62 4.26
N TYR A 116 -10.74 -12.33 3.98
CA TYR A 116 -10.00 -12.84 2.83
C TYR A 116 -9.71 -14.36 2.87
N GLU A 117 -10.02 -15.04 3.97
CA GLU A 117 -9.99 -16.51 4.07
C GLU A 117 -11.35 -17.15 3.72
N LYS A 118 -12.38 -16.33 3.54
CA LYS A 118 -13.77 -16.75 3.33
C LYS A 118 -14.38 -16.22 2.04
N LEU A 119 -14.15 -14.94 1.75
CA LEU A 119 -14.61 -14.30 0.52
C LEU A 119 -13.51 -14.34 -0.54
N GLY A 120 -13.91 -14.29 -1.80
CA GLY A 120 -13.01 -14.49 -2.94
C GLY A 120 -13.11 -15.90 -3.50
N ALA A 121 -12.02 -16.39 -4.09
CA ALA A 121 -11.92 -17.72 -4.69
C ALA A 121 -10.91 -18.59 -3.93
N HIS A 122 -11.40 -19.68 -3.33
CA HIS A 122 -10.58 -20.56 -2.47
C HIS A 122 -10.58 -21.99 -3.00
N PRO A 123 -9.45 -22.51 -3.52
CA PRO A 123 -9.30 -23.93 -3.80
C PRO A 123 -9.50 -24.75 -2.53
N MET A 124 -10.36 -25.74 -2.60
CA MET A 124 -10.63 -26.60 -1.46
C MET A 124 -11.17 -27.97 -1.87
N MET A 125 -11.23 -28.87 -0.91
CA MET A 125 -11.93 -30.13 -1.06
C MET A 125 -13.24 -30.10 -0.27
N LEU A 126 -14.37 -30.32 -0.95
CA LEU A 126 -15.69 -30.36 -0.34
C LEU A 126 -16.37 -31.69 -0.70
N ASP A 127 -16.84 -32.43 0.30
CA ASP A 127 -17.44 -33.77 0.14
C ASP A 127 -16.57 -34.76 -0.67
N GLY A 128 -15.25 -34.64 -0.57
CA GLY A 128 -14.29 -35.50 -1.29
C GLY A 128 -14.05 -35.07 -2.76
N VAL A 129 -14.58 -33.94 -3.19
CA VAL A 129 -14.40 -33.39 -4.53
C VAL A 129 -13.50 -32.16 -4.45
N SER A 130 -12.50 -32.11 -5.32
CA SER A 130 -11.65 -30.92 -5.49
C SER A 130 -12.37 -29.87 -6.32
N GLY A 131 -12.23 -28.61 -5.95
CA GLY A 131 -12.82 -27.49 -6.67
C GLY A 131 -12.48 -26.17 -6.01
N VAL A 132 -13.21 -25.12 -6.38
CA VAL A 132 -13.02 -23.77 -5.88
C VAL A 132 -14.33 -23.25 -5.26
N ALA A 133 -14.23 -22.77 -4.04
CA ALA A 133 -15.29 -22.00 -3.39
C ALA A 133 -15.21 -20.54 -3.80
N PHE A 134 -16.30 -20.00 -4.30
CA PHE A 134 -16.44 -18.57 -4.62
C PHE A 134 -17.45 -17.93 -3.68
N ALA A 135 -17.08 -16.79 -3.10
CA ALA A 135 -17.97 -16.03 -2.24
C ALA A 135 -17.77 -14.53 -2.41
N VAL A 136 -18.87 -13.76 -2.51
CA VAL A 136 -18.84 -12.31 -2.74
C VAL A 136 -20.02 -11.61 -2.08
N LEU A 137 -19.81 -10.33 -1.72
CA LEU A 137 -20.86 -9.45 -1.21
C LEU A 137 -21.52 -8.68 -2.37
N ALA A 138 -22.84 -8.82 -2.52
CA ALA A 138 -23.66 -8.07 -3.46
C ALA A 138 -25.12 -8.01 -2.96
N PRO A 139 -25.42 -7.21 -1.93
CA PRO A 139 -26.69 -7.28 -1.19
C PRO A 139 -27.89 -6.88 -2.03
N ASP A 140 -27.74 -5.98 -2.97
CA ASP A 140 -28.84 -5.50 -3.80
C ASP A 140 -28.95 -6.23 -5.15
N ALA A 141 -28.03 -7.15 -5.47
CA ALA A 141 -28.10 -7.93 -6.69
C ALA A 141 -29.32 -8.86 -6.71
N ARG A 142 -29.98 -8.98 -7.87
CA ARG A 142 -31.03 -9.99 -8.09
C ARG A 142 -30.46 -11.38 -8.32
N ARG A 143 -29.30 -11.45 -8.97
CA ARG A 143 -28.55 -12.69 -9.22
C ARG A 143 -27.06 -12.37 -9.34
N VAL A 144 -26.26 -13.25 -8.78
CA VAL A 144 -24.82 -13.29 -9.03
C VAL A 144 -24.46 -14.66 -9.58
N SER A 145 -23.64 -14.70 -10.61
CA SER A 145 -23.06 -15.92 -11.17
C SER A 145 -21.55 -15.77 -11.27
N VAL A 146 -20.81 -16.84 -11.00
CA VAL A 146 -19.40 -16.88 -11.34
C VAL A 146 -19.24 -17.39 -12.78
N VAL A 147 -18.46 -16.66 -13.58
CA VAL A 147 -18.13 -16.99 -14.96
C VAL A 147 -16.63 -17.07 -15.14
N GLY A 148 -16.16 -18.01 -15.93
CA GLY A 148 -14.74 -18.24 -16.10
C GLY A 148 -14.40 -19.30 -17.14
N ASP A 149 -13.12 -19.66 -17.19
CA ASP A 149 -12.61 -20.65 -18.13
C ASP A 149 -13.31 -22.02 -17.94
N PHE A 150 -13.68 -22.37 -16.70
CA PHE A 150 -14.35 -23.62 -16.33
C PHE A 150 -15.80 -23.74 -16.82
N ASN A 151 -16.45 -22.67 -17.26
CA ASN A 151 -17.86 -22.72 -17.70
C ASN A 151 -18.13 -21.98 -19.02
N ALA A 152 -17.09 -21.77 -19.82
CA ALA A 152 -17.17 -21.03 -21.09
C ALA A 152 -17.76 -19.62 -20.95
N TRP A 153 -17.61 -18.99 -19.77
CA TRP A 153 -18.08 -17.63 -19.45
C TRP A 153 -19.61 -17.47 -19.53
N ASP A 154 -20.37 -18.57 -19.35
CA ASP A 154 -21.84 -18.59 -19.35
C ASP A 154 -22.40 -18.53 -17.92
N GLY A 155 -22.94 -17.38 -17.51
CA GLY A 155 -23.50 -17.15 -16.17
C GLY A 155 -24.76 -17.95 -15.84
N ARG A 156 -25.35 -18.66 -16.80
CA ARG A 156 -26.47 -19.57 -16.54
C ARG A 156 -26.03 -20.87 -15.88
N ARG A 157 -24.74 -21.23 -15.97
CA ARG A 157 -24.21 -22.53 -15.51
C ARG A 157 -23.85 -22.57 -14.03
N HIS A 158 -23.37 -21.46 -13.49
CA HIS A 158 -22.91 -21.36 -12.09
C HIS A 158 -23.49 -20.13 -11.41
N ALA A 159 -24.83 -20.05 -11.39
CA ALA A 159 -25.50 -19.05 -10.60
C ALA A 159 -25.43 -19.41 -9.11
N MET A 160 -25.04 -18.43 -8.29
CA MET A 160 -24.69 -18.60 -6.89
C MET A 160 -25.95 -18.61 -5.99
N ARG A 161 -25.84 -19.22 -4.81
CA ARG A 161 -26.88 -19.12 -3.78
C ARG A 161 -26.70 -17.85 -2.99
N VAL A 162 -27.83 -17.21 -2.63
CA VAL A 162 -27.83 -16.11 -1.70
C VAL A 162 -27.78 -16.61 -0.25
N ARG A 163 -26.95 -15.96 0.56
CA ARG A 163 -26.84 -16.19 2.00
C ARG A 163 -27.30 -14.95 2.76
N GLY A 164 -27.34 -15.04 4.07
CA GLY A 164 -27.66 -13.89 4.93
C GLY A 164 -26.78 -12.66 4.63
N ASN A 165 -27.31 -11.47 4.86
CA ASN A 165 -26.64 -10.18 4.70
C ASN A 165 -26.14 -9.88 3.26
N GLY A 166 -26.73 -10.53 2.23
CA GLY A 166 -26.40 -10.26 0.83
C GLY A 166 -25.08 -10.89 0.34
N PHE A 167 -24.59 -11.90 1.02
CA PHE A 167 -23.48 -12.71 0.54
C PHE A 167 -23.96 -13.76 -0.44
N TRP A 168 -23.19 -14.00 -1.48
CA TRP A 168 -23.42 -15.01 -2.51
C TRP A 168 -22.26 -15.99 -2.52
N GLU A 169 -22.56 -17.30 -2.65
CA GLU A 169 -21.56 -18.35 -2.67
C GLU A 169 -21.91 -19.49 -3.60
N ILE A 170 -20.87 -20.16 -4.12
CA ILE A 170 -20.99 -21.44 -4.84
C ILE A 170 -19.65 -22.20 -4.74
N PHE A 171 -19.73 -23.52 -4.64
CA PHE A 171 -18.59 -24.40 -4.90
C PHE A 171 -18.65 -24.87 -6.33
N VAL A 172 -17.57 -24.63 -7.08
CA VAL A 172 -17.44 -25.07 -8.47
C VAL A 172 -16.46 -26.24 -8.54
N PRO A 173 -16.97 -27.46 -8.73
CA PRO A 173 -16.13 -28.62 -8.97
C PRO A 173 -15.26 -28.40 -10.20
N GLU A 174 -14.07 -29.03 -10.22
CA GLU A 174 -13.16 -29.01 -11.37
C GLU A 174 -12.53 -27.65 -11.70
N ALA A 175 -12.97 -26.54 -11.07
CA ALA A 175 -12.24 -25.29 -11.13
C ALA A 175 -10.92 -25.42 -10.34
N GLU A 176 -9.84 -24.81 -10.83
CA GLU A 176 -8.50 -25.00 -10.30
C GLU A 176 -7.69 -23.68 -10.19
N PRO A 177 -6.60 -23.68 -9.41
CA PRO A 177 -5.67 -22.55 -9.41
C PRO A 177 -5.15 -22.24 -10.82
N GLY A 178 -5.23 -20.95 -11.19
CA GLY A 178 -4.87 -20.46 -12.52
C GLY A 178 -6.07 -20.14 -13.41
N ASP A 179 -7.25 -20.68 -13.11
CA ASP A 179 -8.48 -20.34 -13.81
C ASP A 179 -8.81 -18.85 -13.69
N LYS A 180 -9.29 -18.30 -14.78
CA LYS A 180 -9.75 -16.91 -14.84
C LYS A 180 -11.23 -16.84 -14.61
N TYR A 181 -11.65 -15.85 -13.84
CA TYR A 181 -13.06 -15.69 -13.51
C TYR A 181 -13.45 -14.23 -13.31
N LYS A 182 -14.77 -13.99 -13.37
CA LYS A 182 -15.44 -12.75 -13.00
C LYS A 182 -16.81 -13.06 -12.40
N TYR A 183 -17.47 -12.02 -11.90
CA TYR A 183 -18.89 -12.11 -11.53
C TYR A 183 -19.77 -11.48 -12.59
N GLU A 184 -20.80 -12.21 -13.02
CA GLU A 184 -21.91 -11.72 -13.82
C GLU A 184 -23.07 -11.38 -12.87
N ILE A 185 -23.46 -10.11 -12.84
CA ILE A 185 -24.43 -9.59 -11.86
C ILE A 185 -25.63 -9.00 -12.57
N ILE A 186 -26.84 -9.38 -12.14
CA ILE A 186 -28.08 -8.72 -12.49
C ILE A 186 -28.43 -7.73 -11.39
N ALA A 187 -28.47 -6.45 -11.74
CA ALA A 187 -28.80 -5.35 -10.86
C ALA A 187 -30.24 -5.39 -10.34
N PRO A 188 -30.62 -4.65 -9.27
CA PRO A 188 -31.98 -4.61 -8.75
C PRO A 188 -33.04 -4.15 -9.74
N ASP A 189 -32.66 -3.37 -10.75
CA ASP A 189 -33.56 -2.94 -11.84
C ASP A 189 -33.70 -3.98 -12.97
N GLY A 190 -32.97 -5.09 -12.90
CA GLY A 190 -33.00 -6.19 -13.87
C GLY A 190 -31.97 -6.05 -15.00
N ARG A 191 -31.15 -5.01 -15.04
CA ARG A 191 -30.06 -4.87 -16.01
C ARG A 191 -28.92 -5.83 -15.73
N MET A 192 -28.35 -6.41 -16.77
CA MET A 192 -27.06 -7.09 -16.71
C MET A 192 -25.96 -6.04 -16.60
N LEU A 193 -25.14 -6.13 -15.56
CA LEU A 193 -23.99 -5.24 -15.38
C LEU A 193 -22.81 -5.70 -16.26
N PRO A 194 -21.84 -4.82 -16.54
CA PRO A 194 -20.53 -5.25 -17.02
C PRO A 194 -19.94 -6.31 -16.07
N LEU A 195 -19.23 -7.30 -16.59
CA LEU A 195 -18.60 -8.33 -15.77
C LEU A 195 -17.67 -7.71 -14.74
N LYS A 196 -17.88 -8.01 -13.46
CA LYS A 196 -17.11 -7.48 -12.34
C LYS A 196 -15.93 -8.38 -11.98
N SER A 197 -14.77 -7.78 -11.76
CA SER A 197 -13.66 -8.46 -11.10
C SER A 197 -14.01 -8.73 -9.64
N ASP A 198 -13.40 -9.75 -9.06
CA ASP A 198 -13.62 -10.05 -7.64
C ASP A 198 -12.95 -8.98 -6.76
N PRO A 199 -13.67 -8.34 -5.84
CA PRO A 199 -13.10 -7.39 -4.89
C PRO A 199 -11.98 -7.98 -4.02
N LEU A 200 -12.02 -9.29 -3.79
CA LEU A 200 -11.03 -10.03 -3.01
C LEU A 200 -10.13 -10.93 -3.87
N ALA A 201 -9.97 -10.63 -5.15
CA ALA A 201 -9.01 -11.34 -5.97
C ALA A 201 -7.58 -11.24 -5.41
N PHE A 202 -6.87 -12.35 -5.37
CA PHE A 202 -5.47 -12.42 -4.93
C PHE A 202 -4.48 -12.30 -6.08
N ALA A 203 -4.97 -12.40 -7.31
CA ALA A 203 -4.23 -12.13 -8.54
C ALA A 203 -5.19 -11.70 -9.65
N ALA A 204 -4.65 -10.97 -10.62
CA ALA A 204 -5.38 -10.49 -11.79
C ALA A 204 -4.63 -10.79 -13.08
N GLU A 205 -5.34 -10.84 -14.21
CA GLU A 205 -4.72 -10.89 -15.51
C GLU A 205 -3.86 -9.63 -15.77
N PRO A 206 -2.74 -9.79 -16.51
CA PRO A 206 -2.04 -8.62 -17.04
C PRO A 206 -2.97 -7.78 -17.92
N ARG A 207 -2.97 -6.47 -17.69
CA ARG A 207 -3.74 -5.54 -18.50
C ARG A 207 -3.40 -5.63 -20.01
N PRO A 208 -4.32 -5.31 -20.90
CA PRO A 208 -5.60 -4.63 -20.68
C PRO A 208 -6.74 -5.56 -20.22
N ARG A 209 -6.48 -6.82 -19.99
CA ARG A 209 -7.46 -7.76 -19.46
C ARG A 209 -7.71 -7.49 -17.98
N THR A 210 -8.87 -7.94 -17.48
CA THR A 210 -9.35 -7.55 -16.15
C THR A 210 -9.99 -8.71 -15.38
N ALA A 211 -9.75 -9.98 -15.78
CA ALA A 211 -10.24 -11.10 -15.02
C ALA A 211 -9.41 -11.31 -13.74
N SER A 212 -10.07 -11.77 -12.70
CA SER A 212 -9.45 -12.30 -11.50
C SER A 212 -8.89 -13.70 -11.81
N ILE A 213 -7.85 -14.11 -11.09
CA ILE A 213 -7.23 -15.43 -11.23
C ILE A 213 -7.35 -16.17 -9.91
N VAL A 214 -7.77 -17.43 -9.94
CA VAL A 214 -7.81 -18.30 -8.77
C VAL A 214 -6.39 -18.54 -8.27
N VAL A 215 -6.14 -18.27 -7.02
CA VAL A 215 -4.84 -18.49 -6.35
C VAL A 215 -5.02 -19.36 -5.13
N ASP A 216 -4.21 -20.40 -5.01
CA ASP A 216 -4.05 -21.09 -3.74
C ASP A 216 -3.10 -20.29 -2.85
N LEU A 217 -3.66 -19.50 -1.94
CA LEU A 217 -2.88 -18.68 -1.02
C LEU A 217 -1.99 -19.49 -0.08
N ASP A 218 -2.36 -20.72 0.23
CA ASP A 218 -1.58 -21.59 1.12
C ASP A 218 -0.33 -22.14 0.42
N ALA A 219 -0.37 -22.19 -0.91
CA ALA A 219 0.78 -22.50 -1.74
C ALA A 219 1.72 -21.29 -1.96
N VAL A 220 1.29 -20.08 -1.67
CA VAL A 220 2.15 -18.87 -1.73
C VAL A 220 3.10 -18.88 -0.53
N PRO A 221 4.43 -18.92 -0.74
CA PRO A 221 5.38 -18.92 0.37
C PRO A 221 5.24 -17.67 1.24
N ARG A 222 5.21 -17.83 2.55
CA ARG A 222 5.26 -16.69 3.48
C ARG A 222 6.71 -16.23 3.64
N PRO A 223 7.02 -14.93 3.46
CA PRO A 223 8.35 -14.39 3.72
C PRO A 223 8.80 -14.66 5.16
N GLN A 224 10.11 -14.70 5.41
CA GLN A 224 10.60 -14.67 6.79
C GLN A 224 10.23 -13.36 7.48
N ALA A 225 10.32 -13.32 8.82
CA ALA A 225 10.09 -12.07 9.55
C ALA A 225 11.27 -11.09 9.34
N ALA A 226 10.98 -9.80 9.34
CA ALA A 226 11.99 -8.76 9.39
C ALA A 226 12.81 -8.80 10.69
N PRO A 227 13.94 -8.07 10.76
CA PRO A 227 14.69 -7.91 12.00
C PRO A 227 13.81 -7.38 13.13
N ALA A 228 14.01 -7.89 14.35
CA ALA A 228 13.24 -7.44 15.49
C ALA A 228 13.45 -5.93 15.75
N ASN A 229 12.37 -5.24 16.15
CA ASN A 229 12.38 -3.81 16.49
C ASN A 229 12.77 -2.86 15.35
N VAL A 230 12.69 -3.30 14.09
CA VAL A 230 13.06 -2.44 12.94
C VAL A 230 12.27 -1.12 12.92
N ASN A 231 11.01 -1.14 13.37
CA ASN A 231 10.10 0.01 13.46
C ASN A 231 10.08 0.73 14.81
N ALA A 232 10.94 0.37 15.76
CA ALA A 232 10.90 0.99 17.08
C ALA A 232 11.20 2.50 17.00
N LEU A 233 10.52 3.31 17.83
CA LEU A 233 10.69 4.78 17.83
C LEU A 233 12.14 5.23 18.06
N ASN A 234 12.90 4.45 18.81
CA ASN A 234 14.32 4.72 19.08
C ASN A 234 15.27 4.07 18.05
N ALA A 235 14.74 3.31 17.06
CA ALA A 235 15.56 2.74 16.00
C ALA A 235 15.91 3.79 14.93
N PRO A 236 17.04 3.63 14.23
CA PRO A 236 17.32 4.41 13.03
C PRO A 236 16.38 3.95 11.91
N ILE A 237 15.55 4.84 11.41
CA ILE A 237 14.65 4.58 10.28
C ILE A 237 15.02 5.53 9.15
N SER A 238 15.55 4.96 8.09
CA SER A 238 15.84 5.63 6.82
C SER A 238 15.23 4.82 5.69
N ILE A 239 14.25 5.42 5.03
CA ILE A 239 13.35 4.77 4.08
C ILE A 239 13.78 5.13 2.66
N TYR A 240 13.92 4.13 1.81
CA TYR A 240 14.09 4.27 0.37
C TYR A 240 12.75 4.02 -0.30
N GLU A 241 12.10 5.10 -0.76
CA GLU A 241 10.79 5.06 -1.43
C GLU A 241 10.98 4.72 -2.91
N VAL A 242 10.26 3.73 -3.43
CA VAL A 242 10.50 3.13 -4.74
C VAL A 242 9.22 2.88 -5.52
N HIS A 243 9.14 3.40 -6.75
CA HIS A 243 8.19 2.95 -7.75
C HIS A 243 8.81 1.83 -8.58
N LEU A 244 8.33 0.60 -8.43
CA LEU A 244 8.94 -0.60 -9.02
C LEU A 244 9.01 -0.57 -10.55
N GLY A 245 8.02 0.05 -11.20
CA GLY A 245 7.91 0.13 -12.66
C GLY A 245 8.90 1.09 -13.34
N SER A 246 9.58 1.96 -12.59
CA SER A 246 10.49 2.97 -13.12
C SER A 246 11.84 3.03 -12.39
N TRP A 247 12.05 2.25 -11.33
CA TRP A 247 13.34 2.20 -10.65
C TRP A 247 14.45 1.77 -11.62
N ARG A 248 14.22 0.65 -12.34
CA ARG A 248 15.10 0.17 -13.40
C ARG A 248 14.29 -0.56 -14.46
N ARG A 249 14.67 -0.41 -15.75
CA ARG A 249 14.05 -1.11 -16.87
C ARG A 249 15.09 -1.83 -17.71
N ARG A 250 14.71 -2.90 -18.39
CA ARG A 250 15.53 -3.64 -19.33
C ARG A 250 15.50 -2.96 -20.70
N THR A 251 16.33 -1.95 -20.89
CA THR A 251 16.38 -1.15 -22.14
C THR A 251 16.65 -2.00 -23.37
N HIS A 252 17.47 -3.05 -23.25
CA HIS A 252 17.79 -3.99 -24.33
C HIS A 252 16.66 -4.99 -24.65
N GLU A 253 15.62 -5.04 -23.83
CA GLU A 253 14.47 -5.92 -23.97
C GLU A 253 13.19 -5.10 -24.16
N GLY A 254 13.25 -4.06 -25.00
CA GLY A 254 12.11 -3.19 -25.31
C GLY A 254 11.67 -2.26 -24.18
N GLY A 255 12.52 -2.03 -23.17
CA GLY A 255 12.22 -1.15 -22.04
C GLY A 255 11.22 -1.76 -21.05
N ARG A 256 11.09 -3.09 -21.00
CA ARG A 256 10.20 -3.76 -20.05
C ARG A 256 10.58 -3.49 -18.59
N TRP A 257 9.63 -3.61 -17.74
CA TRP A 257 9.82 -3.62 -16.29
C TRP A 257 10.69 -4.80 -15.84
N LEU A 258 11.33 -4.65 -14.68
CA LEU A 258 11.87 -5.76 -13.94
C LEU A 258 10.73 -6.58 -13.34
N SER A 259 10.85 -7.89 -13.36
CA SER A 259 9.96 -8.76 -12.58
C SER A 259 10.24 -8.66 -11.09
N TYR A 260 9.29 -9.07 -10.24
CA TYR A 260 9.51 -9.17 -8.78
C TYR A 260 10.76 -10.00 -8.46
N ARG A 261 11.03 -11.06 -9.23
CA ARG A 261 12.21 -11.91 -9.06
C ARG A 261 13.52 -11.20 -9.43
N GLU A 262 13.51 -10.35 -10.43
CA GLU A 262 14.66 -9.52 -10.79
C GLU A 262 14.88 -8.42 -9.76
N LEU A 263 13.81 -7.76 -9.33
CA LEU A 263 13.82 -6.78 -8.25
C LEU A 263 14.37 -7.39 -6.95
N ALA A 264 13.97 -8.61 -6.59
CA ALA A 264 14.46 -9.32 -5.42
C ALA A 264 15.98 -9.54 -5.41
N LYS A 265 16.61 -9.57 -6.58
CA LYS A 265 18.06 -9.72 -6.70
C LYS A 265 18.81 -8.38 -6.63
N GLU A 266 18.21 -7.31 -7.16
CA GLU A 266 18.92 -6.05 -7.38
C GLU A 266 18.59 -5.00 -6.30
N LEU A 267 17.32 -4.81 -5.97
CA LEU A 267 16.87 -3.71 -5.12
C LEU A 267 17.31 -3.84 -3.65
N PRO A 268 17.16 -5.00 -2.98
CA PRO A 268 17.58 -5.11 -1.59
C PRO A 268 19.09 -4.90 -1.40
N ALA A 269 19.89 -5.45 -2.32
CA ALA A 269 21.34 -5.28 -2.29
C ALA A 269 21.76 -3.80 -2.45
N TYR A 270 21.09 -3.08 -3.36
CA TYR A 270 21.33 -1.65 -3.59
C TYR A 270 20.94 -0.80 -2.39
N ALA A 271 19.73 -0.98 -1.85
CA ALA A 271 19.27 -0.21 -0.70
C ALA A 271 20.12 -0.47 0.56
N CYS A 272 20.52 -1.72 0.77
CA CYS A 272 21.40 -2.11 1.87
C CYS A 272 22.82 -1.52 1.74
N ASP A 273 23.40 -1.53 0.54
CA ASP A 273 24.72 -0.90 0.27
C ASP A 273 24.70 0.60 0.58
N LEU A 274 23.59 1.28 0.28
CA LEU A 274 23.40 2.69 0.62
C LEU A 274 23.02 2.94 2.09
N GLY A 275 22.92 1.88 2.91
CA GLY A 275 22.67 1.97 4.35
C GLY A 275 21.25 2.29 4.74
N PHE A 276 20.27 2.27 3.82
CA PHE A 276 18.86 2.36 4.16
C PHE A 276 18.42 1.22 5.08
N THR A 277 17.40 1.46 5.88
CA THR A 277 16.86 0.47 6.83
C THR A 277 15.54 -0.13 6.36
N HIS A 278 14.83 0.58 5.49
CA HIS A 278 13.55 0.18 4.92
C HIS A 278 13.51 0.47 3.43
N VAL A 279 12.68 -0.29 2.73
CA VAL A 279 12.16 0.07 1.43
C VAL A 279 10.65 0.34 1.56
N GLU A 280 10.18 1.40 0.92
CA GLU A 280 8.75 1.71 0.82
C GLU A 280 8.35 1.60 -0.65
N PHE A 281 7.37 0.74 -0.96
CA PHE A 281 6.88 0.59 -2.31
C PHE A 281 5.66 1.49 -2.52
N LEU A 282 5.70 2.35 -3.55
CA LEU A 282 4.50 2.98 -4.07
C LEU A 282 3.43 1.91 -4.32
N PRO A 283 2.13 2.26 -4.38
CA PRO A 283 1.06 1.27 -4.33
C PRO A 283 1.27 0.12 -5.32
N ILE A 284 1.38 -1.08 -4.80
CA ILE A 284 1.55 -2.31 -5.58
C ILE A 284 0.24 -3.09 -5.72
N SER A 285 -0.85 -2.63 -5.15
CA SER A 285 -2.17 -3.18 -5.39
C SER A 285 -2.53 -3.11 -6.86
N GLU A 286 -3.27 -4.12 -7.39
CA GLU A 286 -3.63 -4.13 -8.81
C GLU A 286 -4.43 -2.91 -9.21
N HIS A 287 -4.06 -2.30 -10.34
CA HIS A 287 -4.64 -1.06 -10.84
C HIS A 287 -4.67 -1.03 -12.37
N PRO A 288 -5.68 -0.39 -13.00
CA PRO A 288 -5.85 -0.43 -14.46
C PRO A 288 -4.92 0.54 -15.21
N PHE A 289 -4.51 1.65 -14.59
CA PHE A 289 -3.84 2.75 -15.26
C PHE A 289 -2.42 2.99 -14.69
N ASP A 290 -1.38 2.86 -15.52
CA ASP A 290 0.02 3.07 -15.09
C ASP A 290 0.30 4.48 -14.61
N GLY A 291 -0.34 5.47 -15.25
CA GLY A 291 -0.19 6.88 -14.90
C GLY A 291 -0.77 7.26 -13.54
N SER A 292 -1.51 6.37 -12.89
CA SER A 292 -1.94 6.55 -11.50
C SER A 292 -0.85 6.16 -10.49
N TRP A 293 0.26 5.57 -10.95
CA TRP A 293 1.37 5.05 -10.11
C TRP A 293 0.93 4.01 -9.07
N GLY A 294 -0.29 3.46 -9.23
CA GLY A 294 -0.93 2.55 -8.31
C GLY A 294 -1.93 3.20 -7.34
N TYR A 295 -2.08 4.52 -7.33
CA TYR A 295 -3.01 5.23 -6.44
C TYR A 295 -4.48 5.11 -6.84
N GLN A 296 -4.80 4.40 -7.93
CA GLN A 296 -6.18 4.08 -8.33
C GLN A 296 -6.38 2.55 -8.36
N PRO A 297 -6.36 1.88 -7.19
CA PRO A 297 -6.41 0.42 -7.12
C PRO A 297 -7.81 -0.11 -7.43
N THR A 298 -7.84 -1.24 -8.16
CA THR A 298 -9.06 -2.04 -8.39
C THR A 298 -9.03 -3.38 -7.65
N GLY A 299 -7.86 -3.81 -7.15
CA GLY A 299 -7.69 -5.06 -6.43
C GLY A 299 -6.84 -4.88 -5.17
N LEU A 300 -7.47 -4.59 -4.02
CA LEU A 300 -6.76 -4.29 -2.76
C LEU A 300 -6.02 -5.47 -2.13
N PHE A 301 -6.30 -6.70 -2.59
CA PHE A 301 -5.71 -7.95 -2.07
C PHE A 301 -4.75 -8.62 -3.08
N ALA A 302 -4.56 -8.02 -4.26
CA ALA A 302 -3.71 -8.58 -5.30
C ALA A 302 -2.45 -7.72 -5.51
N PRO A 303 -1.24 -8.26 -5.40
CA PRO A 303 -0.07 -7.59 -5.92
C PRO A 303 -0.19 -7.47 -7.44
N THR A 304 0.14 -6.30 -7.98
CA THR A 304 -0.05 -6.03 -9.41
C THR A 304 0.65 -7.07 -10.30
N SER A 305 -0.07 -7.57 -11.27
CA SER A 305 0.38 -8.56 -12.25
C SER A 305 1.50 -8.07 -13.18
N ARG A 306 1.77 -6.77 -13.20
CA ARG A 306 2.82 -6.14 -14.02
C ARG A 306 4.20 -6.76 -13.82
N PHE A 307 4.51 -7.15 -12.60
CA PHE A 307 5.85 -7.58 -12.21
C PHE A 307 5.95 -9.09 -11.93
N GLY A 308 4.85 -9.82 -11.98
CA GLY A 308 4.84 -11.27 -11.75
C GLY A 308 3.65 -11.74 -10.91
N THR A 309 3.84 -12.90 -10.30
CA THR A 309 2.82 -13.59 -9.51
C THR A 309 2.85 -13.18 -8.02
N PRO A 310 1.80 -13.48 -7.24
CA PRO A 310 1.83 -13.35 -5.78
C PRO A 310 3.03 -14.03 -5.09
N ALA A 311 3.44 -15.18 -5.56
CA ALA A 311 4.63 -15.90 -5.05
C ALA A 311 5.94 -15.16 -5.38
N ASP A 312 5.99 -14.46 -6.52
CA ASP A 312 7.16 -13.65 -6.89
C ASP A 312 7.25 -12.39 -6.03
N PHE A 313 6.11 -11.76 -5.70
CA PHE A 313 6.07 -10.66 -4.74
C PHE A 313 6.51 -11.09 -3.34
N ALA A 314 6.01 -12.22 -2.86
CA ALA A 314 6.46 -12.80 -1.59
C ALA A 314 7.98 -13.02 -1.56
N ALA A 315 8.57 -13.46 -2.68
CA ALA A 315 10.02 -13.63 -2.81
C ALA A 315 10.79 -12.29 -2.78
N LEU A 316 10.20 -11.20 -3.26
CA LEU A 316 10.80 -9.85 -3.15
C LEU A 316 10.82 -9.39 -1.69
N VAL A 317 9.71 -9.51 -0.97
CA VAL A 317 9.63 -9.16 0.46
C VAL A 317 10.64 -9.99 1.26
N ASP A 318 10.68 -11.31 1.03
CA ASP A 318 11.63 -12.23 1.68
C ASP A 318 13.09 -11.85 1.40
N ALA A 319 13.41 -11.39 0.19
CA ALA A 319 14.75 -10.92 -0.15
C ALA A 319 15.11 -9.62 0.59
N CYS A 320 14.16 -8.69 0.78
CA CYS A 320 14.36 -7.49 1.59
C CYS A 320 14.65 -7.87 3.06
N HIS A 321 13.86 -8.75 3.65
CA HIS A 321 14.06 -9.22 5.02
C HIS A 321 15.40 -9.94 5.21
N ARG A 322 15.81 -10.80 4.27
CA ARG A 322 17.15 -11.42 4.30
C ARG A 322 18.29 -10.42 4.22
N ALA A 323 18.09 -9.30 3.54
CA ALA A 323 19.07 -8.20 3.49
C ALA A 323 19.05 -7.33 4.76
N GLY A 324 18.12 -7.58 5.69
CA GLY A 324 17.98 -6.80 6.91
C GLY A 324 17.15 -5.53 6.76
N LEU A 325 16.37 -5.41 5.69
CA LEU A 325 15.49 -4.27 5.40
C LEU A 325 14.06 -4.56 5.85
N GLY A 326 13.42 -3.58 6.47
CA GLY A 326 11.96 -3.56 6.64
C GLY A 326 11.27 -3.19 5.33
N VAL A 327 10.02 -3.62 5.17
CA VAL A 327 9.20 -3.35 3.97
C VAL A 327 7.95 -2.59 4.38
N ILE A 328 7.74 -1.42 3.79
CA ILE A 328 6.54 -0.59 3.94
C ILE A 328 5.79 -0.62 2.61
N LEU A 329 4.47 -0.76 2.66
CA LEU A 329 3.63 -0.62 1.48
C LEU A 329 2.79 0.66 1.56
N ASP A 330 2.66 1.31 0.44
CA ASP A 330 1.72 2.40 0.28
C ASP A 330 0.32 1.81 0.07
N TRP A 331 -0.61 2.11 0.98
CA TRP A 331 -1.97 1.60 1.03
C TRP A 331 -2.97 2.73 0.83
N VAL A 332 -3.90 2.55 -0.10
CA VAL A 332 -4.85 3.57 -0.57
C VAL A 332 -6.27 3.22 -0.13
N PRO A 333 -6.69 3.47 1.12
CA PRO A 333 -8.05 3.21 1.59
C PRO A 333 -9.00 4.39 1.36
N GLY A 334 -8.53 5.50 0.80
CA GLY A 334 -9.31 6.73 0.66
C GLY A 334 -10.28 6.72 -0.52
N HIS A 335 -9.83 6.16 -1.64
CA HIS A 335 -10.56 6.25 -2.90
C HIS A 335 -10.20 5.13 -3.88
N PHE A 336 -10.98 5.01 -4.96
CA PHE A 336 -10.79 4.01 -6.02
C PHE A 336 -11.35 4.52 -7.36
N PRO A 337 -10.90 3.98 -8.51
CA PRO A 337 -11.36 4.41 -9.83
C PRO A 337 -12.78 3.88 -10.14
N ASP A 338 -13.47 4.53 -11.06
CA ASP A 338 -14.82 4.17 -11.49
C ASP A 338 -14.87 3.25 -12.74
N ASP A 339 -13.81 2.47 -12.95
CA ASP A 339 -13.75 1.48 -14.04
C ASP A 339 -14.91 0.49 -13.96
N PRO A 340 -15.58 0.17 -15.10
CA PRO A 340 -16.80 -0.66 -15.11
C PRO A 340 -16.62 -2.06 -14.50
N HIS A 341 -15.41 -2.63 -14.55
CA HIS A 341 -15.09 -3.93 -13.99
C HIS A 341 -14.74 -3.89 -12.50
N GLY A 342 -14.51 -2.69 -11.94
CA GLY A 342 -14.10 -2.47 -10.55
C GLY A 342 -15.26 -2.36 -9.56
N LEU A 343 -14.99 -1.70 -8.44
CA LEU A 343 -15.90 -1.62 -7.30
C LEU A 343 -17.09 -0.67 -7.51
N GLY A 344 -16.96 0.34 -8.39
CA GLY A 344 -18.01 1.34 -8.60
C GLY A 344 -19.31 0.68 -9.08
N GLN A 345 -20.44 1.00 -8.44
CA GLN A 345 -21.76 0.43 -8.72
C GLN A 345 -21.72 -1.11 -8.78
N PHE A 346 -21.06 -1.74 -7.80
CA PHE A 346 -20.65 -3.15 -7.88
C PHE A 346 -21.82 -4.11 -8.12
N ASP A 347 -22.91 -3.93 -7.39
CA ASP A 347 -24.14 -4.73 -7.50
C ASP A 347 -25.28 -3.98 -8.23
N GLY A 348 -24.95 -2.87 -8.88
CA GLY A 348 -25.90 -1.96 -9.52
C GLY A 348 -26.35 -0.81 -8.61
N THR A 349 -25.82 -0.76 -7.39
CA THR A 349 -26.01 0.33 -6.42
C THR A 349 -24.65 0.87 -5.94
N ALA A 350 -24.65 1.96 -5.20
CA ALA A 350 -23.47 2.49 -4.54
C ALA A 350 -23.10 1.65 -3.29
N LEU A 351 -22.54 0.45 -3.51
CA LEU A 351 -22.18 -0.47 -2.45
C LEU A 351 -20.93 -0.01 -1.69
N TYR A 352 -19.84 0.23 -2.41
CA TYR A 352 -18.56 0.62 -1.82
C TYR A 352 -18.41 2.13 -1.68
N GLU A 353 -19.04 2.91 -2.53
CA GLU A 353 -19.00 4.37 -2.55
C GLU A 353 -20.25 5.00 -1.91
N HIS A 354 -20.18 6.32 -1.66
CA HIS A 354 -21.39 7.07 -1.32
C HIS A 354 -22.24 7.33 -2.57
N ALA A 355 -23.56 7.16 -2.45
CA ALA A 355 -24.50 7.41 -3.54
C ALA A 355 -24.56 8.90 -3.94
N ASN A 356 -24.34 9.81 -2.99
CA ASN A 356 -24.35 11.24 -3.26
C ASN A 356 -22.96 11.70 -3.74
N PRO A 357 -22.82 12.26 -4.96
CA PRO A 357 -21.53 12.73 -5.49
C PRO A 357 -20.82 13.78 -4.63
N MET A 358 -21.58 14.58 -3.84
CA MET A 358 -21.01 15.53 -2.90
C MET A 358 -20.22 14.89 -1.74
N GLN A 359 -20.35 13.58 -1.56
CA GLN A 359 -19.57 12.77 -0.63
C GLN A 359 -18.76 11.69 -1.36
N GLY A 360 -19.33 11.13 -2.43
CA GLY A 360 -18.85 9.93 -3.11
C GLY A 360 -17.84 10.15 -4.24
N ARG A 361 -17.43 11.39 -4.56
CA ARG A 361 -16.49 11.66 -5.65
C ARG A 361 -15.44 12.70 -5.28
N HIS A 362 -14.17 12.38 -5.49
CA HIS A 362 -13.08 13.34 -5.45
C HIS A 362 -13.03 14.17 -6.73
N LEU A 363 -12.96 15.52 -6.58
CA LEU A 363 -12.92 16.43 -7.71
C LEU A 363 -11.53 16.48 -8.35
N ASP A 364 -10.46 16.42 -7.56
CA ASP A 364 -9.09 16.53 -8.04
C ASP A 364 -8.63 15.28 -8.81
N TRP A 365 -9.01 14.09 -8.33
CA TRP A 365 -8.53 12.81 -8.88
C TRP A 365 -9.58 12.09 -9.73
N ASN A 366 -10.81 12.62 -9.77
CA ASN A 366 -11.95 12.02 -10.48
C ASN A 366 -12.21 10.55 -10.07
N THR A 367 -11.98 10.23 -8.81
CA THR A 367 -12.16 8.90 -8.20
C THR A 367 -13.39 8.86 -7.31
N LEU A 368 -13.84 7.65 -6.98
CA LEU A 368 -14.91 7.40 -6.01
C LEU A 368 -14.34 7.37 -4.59
N VAL A 369 -15.14 7.81 -3.60
CA VAL A 369 -14.80 7.80 -2.18
C VAL A 369 -15.52 6.66 -1.48
N TYR A 370 -14.80 5.85 -0.72
CA TYR A 370 -15.41 4.77 0.06
C TYR A 370 -16.43 5.28 1.07
N ASN A 371 -17.52 4.53 1.22
CA ASN A 371 -18.54 4.79 2.24
C ASN A 371 -18.14 4.12 3.57
N TYR A 372 -17.35 4.82 4.36
CA TYR A 372 -16.83 4.31 5.64
C TYR A 372 -17.92 4.04 6.69
N ALA A 373 -19.15 4.57 6.49
CA ALA A 373 -20.27 4.33 7.37
C ALA A 373 -20.88 2.93 7.21
N ARG A 374 -20.64 2.26 6.07
CA ARG A 374 -21.08 0.88 5.87
C ARG A 374 -20.11 -0.06 6.58
N THR A 375 -20.64 -0.88 7.48
CA THR A 375 -19.84 -1.82 8.28
C THR A 375 -19.05 -2.81 7.42
N GLU A 376 -19.66 -3.31 6.35
CA GLU A 376 -19.04 -4.23 5.40
C GLU A 376 -17.90 -3.56 4.61
N VAL A 377 -18.03 -2.29 4.24
CA VAL A 377 -16.99 -1.52 3.56
C VAL A 377 -15.83 -1.22 4.52
N ALA A 378 -16.13 -0.80 5.74
CA ALA A 378 -15.12 -0.59 6.77
C ALA A 378 -14.35 -1.88 7.07
N ASN A 379 -15.04 -3.02 7.17
CA ASN A 379 -14.41 -4.34 7.37
C ASN A 379 -13.53 -4.75 6.19
N PHE A 380 -14.02 -4.56 4.95
CA PHE A 380 -13.27 -4.81 3.72
C PHE A 380 -11.95 -4.01 3.69
N LEU A 381 -11.99 -2.72 3.99
CA LEU A 381 -10.80 -1.86 4.04
C LEU A 381 -9.83 -2.30 5.13
N MET A 382 -10.31 -2.51 6.36
CA MET A 382 -9.46 -2.97 7.47
C MET A 382 -8.79 -4.30 7.15
N ALA A 383 -9.54 -5.27 6.63
CA ALA A 383 -9.00 -6.56 6.26
C ALA A 383 -7.97 -6.46 5.12
N SER A 384 -8.15 -5.51 4.17
CA SER A 384 -7.18 -5.32 3.09
C SER A 384 -5.81 -4.84 3.61
N GLY A 385 -5.80 -3.92 4.57
CA GLY A 385 -4.56 -3.49 5.21
C GLY A 385 -3.89 -4.63 6.01
N LEU A 386 -4.69 -5.36 6.81
CA LEU A 386 -4.19 -6.48 7.62
C LEU A 386 -3.68 -7.66 6.77
N PHE A 387 -4.28 -7.88 5.58
CA PHE A 387 -3.88 -8.92 4.65
C PHE A 387 -2.40 -8.84 4.25
N TRP A 388 -1.88 -7.65 3.98
CA TRP A 388 -0.49 -7.46 3.59
C TRP A 388 0.49 -7.82 4.72
N LEU A 389 0.12 -7.48 5.97
CA LEU A 389 0.92 -7.84 7.14
C LEU A 389 0.84 -9.36 7.43
N ASP A 390 -0.35 -9.95 7.33
CA ASP A 390 -0.54 -11.38 7.62
C ASP A 390 0.11 -12.27 6.55
N ARG A 391 -0.25 -12.06 5.27
CA ARG A 391 0.13 -12.98 4.18
C ARG A 391 1.53 -12.72 3.64
N TYR A 392 1.92 -11.45 3.50
CA TYR A 392 3.22 -11.07 2.94
C TYR A 392 4.22 -10.58 3.98
N ARG A 393 3.82 -10.51 5.27
CA ARG A 393 4.68 -10.08 6.38
C ARG A 393 5.37 -8.74 6.13
N VAL A 394 4.69 -7.80 5.46
CA VAL A 394 5.21 -6.44 5.38
C VAL A 394 5.26 -5.81 6.78
N ASP A 395 6.17 -4.89 6.99
CA ASP A 395 6.48 -4.35 8.32
C ASP A 395 5.73 -3.06 8.62
N GLY A 396 5.12 -2.47 7.61
CA GLY A 396 4.34 -1.26 7.78
C GLY A 396 3.50 -0.89 6.58
N LEU A 397 2.58 0.03 6.83
CA LEU A 397 1.76 0.65 5.81
C LEU A 397 1.90 2.16 5.88
N ARG A 398 2.19 2.79 4.74
CA ARG A 398 1.97 4.23 4.56
C ARG A 398 0.54 4.40 4.08
N VAL A 399 -0.25 5.21 4.75
CA VAL A 399 -1.65 5.46 4.42
C VAL A 399 -1.73 6.74 3.62
N ASP A 400 -2.17 6.57 2.37
CA ASP A 400 -2.28 7.63 1.38
C ASP A 400 -3.38 8.64 1.73
N ALA A 401 -3.09 9.92 1.47
CA ALA A 401 -4.05 11.02 1.46
C ALA A 401 -5.00 11.07 2.67
N VAL A 402 -4.49 10.83 3.89
CA VAL A 402 -5.30 10.79 5.12
C VAL A 402 -6.12 12.08 5.31
N ALA A 403 -5.58 13.24 4.92
CA ALA A 403 -6.33 14.50 4.96
C ALA A 403 -7.65 14.43 4.17
N SER A 404 -7.66 13.77 3.01
CA SER A 404 -8.87 13.60 2.19
C SER A 404 -9.92 12.70 2.84
N MET A 405 -9.49 11.79 3.73
CA MET A 405 -10.38 10.95 4.51
C MET A 405 -10.98 11.69 5.72
N LEU A 406 -10.17 12.54 6.36
CA LEU A 406 -10.56 13.24 7.60
C LEU A 406 -11.56 14.37 7.38
N TYR A 407 -11.57 15.01 6.20
CA TYR A 407 -12.35 16.21 5.95
C TYR A 407 -13.34 16.02 4.81
N LEU A 408 -14.63 16.22 5.12
CA LEU A 408 -15.74 16.15 4.15
C LEU A 408 -15.70 17.29 3.11
N ASP A 409 -15.04 18.41 3.42
CA ASP A 409 -14.85 19.56 2.55
C ASP A 409 -13.52 19.56 1.78
N TYR A 410 -12.74 18.46 1.86
CA TYR A 410 -11.44 18.37 1.20
C TYR A 410 -11.55 18.63 -0.30
N SER A 411 -10.80 19.63 -0.80
CA SER A 411 -10.80 20.08 -2.22
C SER A 411 -12.19 20.39 -2.81
N ARG A 412 -13.15 20.77 -1.97
CA ARG A 412 -14.50 21.09 -2.43
C ARG A 412 -14.80 22.56 -2.26
N PRO A 413 -15.53 23.18 -3.20
CA PRO A 413 -15.98 24.57 -3.06
C PRO A 413 -17.01 24.70 -1.93
N GLU A 414 -17.21 25.91 -1.45
CA GLU A 414 -18.28 26.22 -0.51
C GLU A 414 -19.65 25.77 -1.07
N GLY A 415 -20.42 25.04 -0.24
CA GLY A 415 -21.69 24.43 -0.66
C GLY A 415 -21.56 23.16 -1.51
N GLY A 416 -20.33 22.72 -1.84
CA GLY A 416 -20.05 21.51 -2.62
C GLY A 416 -19.84 20.23 -1.80
N TRP A 417 -20.17 20.24 -0.51
CA TRP A 417 -20.01 19.12 0.42
C TRP A 417 -21.17 19.03 1.42
N ILE A 418 -21.27 17.91 2.12
CA ILE A 418 -22.33 17.65 3.10
C ILE A 418 -21.67 17.56 4.49
N PRO A 419 -22.09 18.41 5.45
CA PRO A 419 -21.60 18.35 6.83
C PRO A 419 -21.94 17.02 7.52
N ASN A 420 -21.16 16.68 8.54
CA ASN A 420 -21.46 15.56 9.42
C ASN A 420 -22.75 15.82 10.26
N GLN A 421 -23.19 14.81 11.01
CA GLN A 421 -24.42 14.90 11.83
C GLN A 421 -24.41 16.00 12.89
N TYR A 422 -23.26 16.63 13.18
CA TYR A 422 -23.11 17.75 14.11
C TYR A 422 -22.92 19.09 13.41
N GLY A 423 -22.96 19.11 12.07
CA GLY A 423 -22.75 20.31 11.26
C GLY A 423 -21.27 20.64 10.99
N GLY A 424 -20.34 19.79 11.40
CA GLY A 424 -18.90 19.94 11.21
C GLY A 424 -18.41 19.34 9.88
N ARG A 425 -17.14 19.60 9.57
CA ARG A 425 -16.47 19.12 8.35
C ARG A 425 -15.70 17.82 8.55
N GLU A 426 -15.55 17.37 9.79
CA GLU A 426 -14.83 16.15 10.12
C GLU A 426 -15.63 14.92 9.67
N ASN A 427 -14.96 14.00 8.94
CA ASN A 427 -15.55 12.72 8.56
C ASN A 427 -15.42 11.74 9.73
N ILE A 428 -16.47 11.66 10.54
CA ILE A 428 -16.50 10.89 11.80
C ILE A 428 -16.31 9.39 11.52
N GLU A 429 -16.88 8.90 10.44
CA GLU A 429 -16.83 7.50 10.03
C GLU A 429 -15.40 7.10 9.62
N ALA A 430 -14.72 7.94 8.85
CA ALA A 430 -13.32 7.72 8.48
C ALA A 430 -12.37 7.79 9.69
N ILE A 431 -12.61 8.76 10.60
CA ILE A 431 -11.86 8.86 11.86
C ILE A 431 -12.01 7.59 12.70
N SER A 432 -13.25 7.08 12.79
CA SER A 432 -13.54 5.83 13.50
C SER A 432 -12.83 4.64 12.84
N LEU A 433 -12.86 4.54 11.50
CA LEU A 433 -12.16 3.51 10.74
C LEU A 433 -10.65 3.53 11.02
N LEU A 434 -10.00 4.70 10.91
CA LEU A 434 -8.55 4.82 11.11
C LEU A 434 -8.13 4.45 12.53
N ARG A 435 -8.90 4.87 13.54
CA ARG A 435 -8.65 4.49 14.94
C ARG A 435 -8.78 2.98 15.17
N ARG A 436 -9.87 2.39 14.67
CA ARG A 436 -10.09 0.95 14.76
C ARG A 436 -9.00 0.18 14.03
N PHE A 437 -8.64 0.61 12.83
CA PHE A 437 -7.60 -0.02 12.03
C PHE A 437 -6.24 -0.03 12.74
N ASN A 438 -5.79 1.11 13.25
CA ASN A 438 -4.52 1.19 13.97
C ASN A 438 -4.55 0.37 15.26
N THR A 439 -5.68 0.35 15.98
CA THR A 439 -5.84 -0.48 17.19
C THR A 439 -5.72 -1.96 16.84
N GLU A 440 -6.44 -2.44 15.83
CA GLU A 440 -6.40 -3.84 15.38
C GLU A 440 -5.01 -4.22 14.86
N LEU A 441 -4.38 -3.34 14.06
CA LEU A 441 -3.05 -3.59 13.49
C LEU A 441 -2.02 -3.78 14.59
N PHE A 442 -1.89 -2.85 15.53
CA PHE A 442 -0.89 -2.94 16.61
C PHE A 442 -1.18 -4.05 17.62
N SER A 443 -2.47 -4.39 17.83
CA SER A 443 -2.85 -5.54 18.66
C SER A 443 -2.38 -6.87 18.05
N ARG A 444 -2.47 -7.02 16.73
CA ARG A 444 -2.13 -8.26 16.01
C ARG A 444 -0.66 -8.32 15.59
N PHE A 445 -0.11 -7.18 15.23
CA PHE A 445 1.25 -7.03 14.69
C PHE A 445 2.02 -5.95 15.46
N PRO A 446 2.41 -6.21 16.72
CA PRO A 446 3.00 -5.19 17.59
C PRO A 446 4.35 -4.66 17.11
N ASN A 447 5.02 -5.34 16.18
CA ASN A 447 6.28 -4.89 15.57
C ASN A 447 6.07 -4.15 14.24
N ALA A 448 4.85 -4.07 13.74
CA ALA A 448 4.53 -3.31 12.53
C ALA A 448 4.40 -1.82 12.83
N THR A 449 4.30 -1.01 11.77
CA THR A 449 4.04 0.42 11.91
C THR A 449 3.03 0.92 10.88
N THR A 450 2.46 2.10 11.16
CA THR A 450 1.69 2.87 10.18
C THR A 450 2.22 4.28 10.10
N ALA A 451 2.30 4.83 8.89
CA ALA A 451 2.68 6.21 8.63
C ALA A 451 1.55 6.93 7.90
N ALA A 452 1.08 8.04 8.44
CA ALA A 452 0.04 8.84 7.80
C ALA A 452 0.65 9.89 6.87
N GLU A 453 0.21 9.93 5.61
CA GLU A 453 0.34 11.14 4.81
C GLU A 453 -0.83 12.08 5.15
N GLU A 454 -0.57 12.99 6.08
CA GLU A 454 -1.55 13.97 6.53
C GLU A 454 -0.94 15.37 6.44
N SER A 455 -1.43 16.17 5.51
CA SER A 455 -0.85 17.48 5.14
C SER A 455 -1.45 18.66 5.90
N THR A 456 -2.46 18.43 6.76
CA THR A 456 -3.15 19.48 7.49
C THR A 456 -2.63 19.62 8.92
N ALA A 457 -3.23 20.56 9.68
CA ALA A 457 -2.95 20.74 11.10
C ALA A 457 -3.77 19.80 12.00
N TRP A 458 -4.25 18.64 11.50
CA TRP A 458 -4.96 17.70 12.35
C TRP A 458 -4.08 17.23 13.50
N PRO A 459 -4.53 17.39 14.77
CA PRO A 459 -3.69 17.09 15.91
C PRO A 459 -3.68 15.59 16.25
N MET A 460 -2.62 15.15 16.92
CA MET A 460 -2.50 13.84 17.55
C MET A 460 -2.66 12.65 16.56
N VAL A 461 -2.16 12.82 15.32
CA VAL A 461 -2.19 11.77 14.30
C VAL A 461 -1.42 10.54 14.79
N SER A 462 -0.21 10.73 15.33
CA SER A 462 0.66 9.66 15.80
C SER A 462 0.63 9.48 17.33
N LYS A 463 -0.46 9.86 17.97
CA LYS A 463 -0.67 9.62 19.41
C LYS A 463 -1.70 8.51 19.63
N PRO A 464 -1.62 7.82 20.79
CA PRO A 464 -2.52 6.72 21.11
C PRO A 464 -4.00 7.08 21.00
N VAL A 465 -4.82 6.10 20.62
CA VAL A 465 -6.29 6.27 20.50
C VAL A 465 -6.92 6.63 21.84
N GLU A 466 -6.38 6.09 22.94
CA GLU A 466 -6.81 6.39 24.31
C GLU A 466 -6.60 7.86 24.70
N TRP A 467 -5.71 8.56 24.02
CA TRP A 467 -5.49 10.00 24.18
C TRP A 467 -6.28 10.82 23.16
N ASN A 468 -7.26 10.20 22.50
CA ASN A 468 -8.04 10.78 21.41
C ASN A 468 -7.23 11.01 20.11
N GLY A 469 -6.07 10.37 19.97
CA GLY A 469 -5.28 10.35 18.74
C GLY A 469 -5.87 9.45 17.66
N LEU A 470 -5.24 9.44 16.47
CA LEU A 470 -5.62 8.53 15.38
C LEU A 470 -4.89 7.16 15.49
N GLY A 471 -3.87 7.06 16.34
CA GLY A 471 -3.17 5.81 16.62
C GLY A 471 -2.10 5.43 15.60
N PHE A 472 -1.70 6.29 14.67
CA PHE A 472 -0.59 6.00 13.75
C PHE A 472 0.75 5.90 14.48
N GLY A 473 1.67 5.11 13.94
CA GLY A 473 3.05 5.06 14.44
C GLY A 473 3.81 6.34 14.11
N TYR A 474 3.63 6.84 12.87
CA TYR A 474 4.31 8.03 12.35
C TYR A 474 3.37 8.93 11.54
N LYS A 475 3.81 10.17 11.34
CA LYS A 475 3.21 11.14 10.41
C LYS A 475 4.30 11.71 9.50
N TRP A 476 4.04 11.86 8.21
CA TRP A 476 4.90 12.62 7.31
C TRP A 476 4.89 14.11 7.70
N ASN A 477 6.08 14.71 7.80
CA ASN A 477 6.21 16.14 8.11
C ASN A 477 6.16 16.98 6.83
N MET A 478 4.96 17.17 6.29
CA MET A 478 4.74 17.94 5.06
C MET A 478 5.13 19.42 5.22
N GLY A 479 4.95 19.99 6.41
CA GLY A 479 5.36 21.35 6.73
C GLY A 479 6.88 21.52 6.64
N TRP A 480 7.64 20.64 7.25
CA TRP A 480 9.10 20.64 7.16
C TRP A 480 9.57 20.51 5.70
N MET A 481 8.98 19.59 4.95
CA MET A 481 9.30 19.37 3.55
C MET A 481 9.08 20.63 2.73
N HIS A 482 7.91 21.25 2.84
CA HIS A 482 7.54 22.46 2.10
C HIS A 482 8.48 23.62 2.43
N ASP A 483 8.64 23.96 3.73
CA ASP A 483 9.42 25.11 4.20
C ASP A 483 10.90 24.97 3.82
N THR A 484 11.46 23.78 3.96
CA THR A 484 12.89 23.55 3.68
C THR A 484 13.19 23.49 2.18
N LEU A 485 12.30 22.93 1.35
CA LEU A 485 12.44 22.96 -0.10
C LEU A 485 12.29 24.37 -0.67
N GLU A 486 11.37 25.17 -0.13
CA GLU A 486 11.24 26.57 -0.50
C GLU A 486 12.50 27.37 -0.12
N TYR A 487 13.02 27.17 1.10
CA TYR A 487 14.23 27.84 1.58
C TYR A 487 15.46 27.50 0.73
N ILE A 488 15.72 26.21 0.51
CA ILE A 488 16.92 25.77 -0.22
C ILE A 488 16.88 26.16 -1.70
N GLY A 489 15.68 26.28 -2.27
CA GLY A 489 15.47 26.76 -3.65
C GLY A 489 15.79 28.23 -3.87
N LYS A 490 15.90 29.02 -2.78
CA LYS A 490 16.29 30.43 -2.88
C LYS A 490 17.79 30.58 -3.13
N ASP A 491 18.14 31.61 -3.93
CA ASP A 491 19.56 31.99 -4.06
C ASP A 491 20.16 32.27 -2.67
N PRO A 492 21.37 31.78 -2.35
CA PRO A 492 22.00 31.97 -1.05
C PRO A 492 22.02 33.41 -0.51
N ILE A 493 22.15 34.40 -1.41
CA ILE A 493 22.14 35.84 -1.04
C ILE A 493 20.81 36.29 -0.39
N HIS A 494 19.70 35.60 -0.68
CA HIS A 494 18.38 35.91 -0.13
C HIS A 494 18.02 35.12 1.11
N ARG A 495 18.72 34.02 1.42
CA ARG A 495 18.40 33.08 2.52
C ARG A 495 18.36 33.75 3.89
N LYS A 496 19.18 34.75 4.13
CA LYS A 496 19.19 35.53 5.37
C LYS A 496 17.83 36.17 5.71
N TYR A 497 17.05 36.54 4.71
CA TYR A 497 15.70 37.11 4.90
C TYR A 497 14.63 36.04 5.15
N HIS A 498 14.96 34.76 4.97
CA HIS A 498 14.08 33.61 5.15
C HIS A 498 14.54 32.63 6.23
N HIS A 499 15.49 33.05 7.06
CA HIS A 499 16.10 32.24 8.11
C HIS A 499 15.05 31.58 9.03
N GLY A 500 13.96 32.28 9.32
CA GLY A 500 12.84 31.76 10.10
C GLY A 500 12.13 30.54 9.54
N GLN A 501 12.18 30.30 8.23
CA GLN A 501 11.57 29.09 7.62
C GLN A 501 12.21 27.81 8.13
N ILE A 502 13.55 27.79 8.28
CA ILE A 502 14.26 26.64 8.84
C ILE A 502 13.96 26.43 10.32
N LEU A 503 13.81 27.54 11.07
CA LEU A 503 13.54 27.49 12.51
C LEU A 503 12.10 27.04 12.81
N PHE A 504 11.16 27.39 11.93
CA PHE A 504 9.73 27.16 12.17
C PHE A 504 9.40 25.66 12.36
N GLY A 505 9.98 24.79 11.55
CA GLY A 505 9.76 23.34 11.63
C GLY A 505 10.02 22.75 13.01
N LEU A 506 10.97 23.34 13.78
CA LEU A 506 11.32 22.84 15.11
C LEU A 506 10.34 23.26 16.22
N HIS A 507 9.48 24.25 16.00
CA HIS A 507 8.43 24.59 16.97
C HIS A 507 7.43 23.46 17.17
N TYR A 508 7.22 22.62 16.15
CA TYR A 508 6.27 21.50 16.21
C TYR A 508 6.92 20.12 16.00
N ALA A 509 8.24 20.04 15.79
CA ALA A 509 8.96 18.81 15.46
C ALA A 509 8.73 17.63 16.43
N PHE A 510 8.24 17.88 17.64
CA PHE A 510 7.99 16.89 18.68
C PHE A 510 6.51 16.73 19.03
N SER A 511 5.60 17.39 18.28
CA SER A 511 4.15 17.25 18.47
C SER A 511 3.67 15.87 18.00
N GLU A 512 4.32 15.32 17.00
CA GLU A 512 4.07 14.00 16.40
C GLU A 512 5.36 13.19 16.29
N ASN A 513 5.24 11.92 15.94
CA ASN A 513 6.38 11.09 15.56
C ASN A 513 6.61 11.29 14.04
N PHE A 514 7.50 12.21 13.69
CA PHE A 514 7.64 12.61 12.30
C PHE A 514 8.63 11.75 11.49
N ILE A 515 8.24 11.51 10.22
CA ILE A 515 9.14 11.15 9.14
C ILE A 515 9.34 12.41 8.30
N LEU A 516 10.57 12.70 7.89
CA LEU A 516 10.93 13.83 7.02
C LEU A 516 10.87 13.34 5.55
N PRO A 517 9.79 13.64 4.79
CA PRO A 517 9.60 13.07 3.47
C PRO A 517 10.26 13.95 2.40
N LEU A 518 11.18 13.39 1.63
CA LEU A 518 11.53 13.86 0.30
C LEU A 518 11.00 12.85 -0.69
N SER A 519 9.66 12.84 -0.85
CA SER A 519 8.90 11.80 -1.52
C SER A 519 8.78 12.01 -3.03
N HIS A 520 8.11 11.06 -3.69
CA HIS A 520 7.82 11.09 -5.13
C HIS A 520 7.04 12.33 -5.55
N ASP A 521 6.10 12.83 -4.74
CA ASP A 521 5.27 14.00 -5.06
C ASP A 521 6.09 15.28 -5.23
N GLU A 522 7.29 15.33 -4.66
CA GLU A 522 8.13 16.52 -4.71
C GLU A 522 8.98 16.62 -5.97
N VAL A 523 8.99 15.60 -6.81
CA VAL A 523 9.84 15.52 -8.00
C VAL A 523 9.08 15.28 -9.30
N VAL A 524 7.82 15.71 -9.36
CA VAL A 524 6.88 15.55 -10.48
C VAL A 524 6.11 16.84 -10.77
N HIS A 525 5.37 16.85 -11.86
CA HIS A 525 4.38 17.89 -12.22
C HIS A 525 4.93 19.32 -12.27
N GLY A 526 6.14 19.51 -12.82
CA GLY A 526 6.79 20.82 -12.96
C GLY A 526 7.48 21.30 -11.69
N LYS A 527 7.54 20.48 -10.64
CA LYS A 527 8.25 20.78 -9.39
C LYS A 527 9.77 20.64 -9.51
N ARG A 528 10.30 20.08 -10.59
CA ARG A 528 11.70 19.70 -10.84
C ARG A 528 12.19 18.59 -9.93
N SER A 529 13.33 17.94 -10.28
CA SER A 529 14.03 17.06 -9.35
C SER A 529 14.61 17.83 -8.16
N LEU A 530 14.99 17.14 -7.07
CA LEU A 530 15.66 17.79 -5.94
C LEU A 530 16.91 18.55 -6.40
N PHE A 531 17.74 17.93 -7.24
CA PHE A 531 18.90 18.60 -7.85
C PHE A 531 18.49 19.77 -8.75
N GLY A 532 17.41 19.62 -9.52
CA GLY A 532 16.89 20.65 -10.42
C GLY A 532 16.40 21.93 -9.71
N ARG A 533 16.03 21.84 -8.41
CA ARG A 533 15.64 22.99 -7.59
C ARG A 533 16.82 23.77 -7.02
N MET A 534 18.01 23.18 -6.97
CA MET A 534 19.18 23.81 -6.36
C MET A 534 19.63 25.00 -7.20
N PRO A 535 19.83 26.21 -6.60
CA PRO A 535 20.25 27.41 -7.29
C PRO A 535 21.77 27.44 -7.55
N GLY A 536 22.18 28.34 -8.44
CA GLY A 536 23.57 28.63 -8.73
C GLY A 536 24.15 27.85 -9.93
N ASP A 537 25.48 27.90 -10.05
CA ASP A 537 26.22 27.11 -11.03
C ASP A 537 26.24 25.60 -10.69
N GLU A 538 26.82 24.79 -11.53
CA GLU A 538 26.84 23.34 -11.33
C GLU A 538 27.48 22.95 -9.98
N TRP A 539 28.61 23.58 -9.60
CA TRP A 539 29.25 23.29 -8.32
C TRP A 539 28.34 23.66 -7.13
N GLN A 540 27.73 24.84 -7.19
CA GLN A 540 26.81 25.33 -6.15
C GLN A 540 25.57 24.45 -6.03
N ARG A 541 25.02 23.96 -7.15
CA ARG A 541 23.86 23.05 -7.14
C ARG A 541 24.19 21.75 -6.40
N PHE A 542 25.32 21.13 -6.70
CA PHE A 542 25.76 19.93 -5.97
C PHE A 542 26.07 20.23 -4.50
N ALA A 543 26.71 21.36 -4.20
CA ALA A 543 27.01 21.77 -2.84
C ALA A 543 25.71 22.03 -2.02
N ASN A 544 24.73 22.72 -2.60
CA ASN A 544 23.42 22.92 -1.97
C ASN A 544 22.72 21.58 -1.67
N LEU A 545 22.75 20.64 -2.60
CA LEU A 545 22.13 19.33 -2.39
C LEU A 545 22.84 18.54 -1.28
N ARG A 546 24.19 18.58 -1.22
CA ARG A 546 24.96 17.98 -0.14
C ARG A 546 24.64 18.62 1.22
N ALA A 547 24.59 19.94 1.27
CA ALA A 547 24.23 20.67 2.49
C ALA A 547 22.80 20.32 2.96
N TYR A 548 21.86 20.22 2.03
CA TYR A 548 20.46 19.90 2.34
C TYR A 548 20.31 18.47 2.91
N TYR A 549 21.00 17.49 2.31
CA TYR A 549 21.02 16.14 2.88
C TYR A 549 21.69 16.10 4.26
N GLY A 550 22.81 16.80 4.45
CA GLY A 550 23.42 16.93 5.76
C GLY A 550 22.46 17.56 6.78
N PHE A 551 21.74 18.61 6.40
CA PHE A 551 20.69 19.21 7.23
C PHE A 551 19.58 18.20 7.56
N MET A 552 19.03 17.49 6.59
CA MET A 552 17.99 16.48 6.81
C MET A 552 18.44 15.39 7.79
N PHE A 553 19.65 14.84 7.62
CA PHE A 553 20.15 13.78 8.50
C PHE A 553 20.51 14.28 9.91
N GLY A 554 20.88 15.54 10.05
CA GLY A 554 21.11 16.17 11.35
C GLY A 554 19.82 16.60 12.07
N HIS A 555 18.72 16.84 11.33
CA HIS A 555 17.43 17.27 11.88
C HIS A 555 16.72 16.11 12.62
N PRO A 556 15.97 16.36 13.73
CA PRO A 556 15.16 15.31 14.36
C PRO A 556 14.04 14.83 13.42
N GLY A 557 13.68 13.56 13.55
CA GLY A 557 12.70 12.85 12.72
C GLY A 557 13.34 11.74 11.90
N LYS A 558 12.54 10.73 11.50
CA LYS A 558 12.96 9.65 10.62
C LYS A 558 13.15 10.16 9.18
N LYS A 559 13.87 9.43 8.35
CA LYS A 559 14.28 9.89 7.01
C LYS A 559 13.54 9.12 5.92
N LEU A 560 13.09 9.82 4.89
CA LEU A 560 12.55 9.21 3.68
C LEU A 560 13.11 9.93 2.45
N LEU A 561 13.64 9.15 1.50
CA LEU A 561 14.16 9.65 0.26
C LEU A 561 13.61 8.83 -0.91
N PHE A 562 12.98 9.50 -1.87
CA PHE A 562 12.51 8.88 -3.10
C PHE A 562 13.69 8.55 -4.02
N MET A 563 13.57 7.41 -4.72
CA MET A 563 14.53 6.90 -5.67
C MET A 563 14.98 7.95 -6.69
N GLY A 564 16.28 7.96 -7.01
CA GLY A 564 16.91 8.97 -7.86
C GLY A 564 17.47 10.17 -7.08
N GLY A 565 16.91 10.50 -5.91
CA GLY A 565 17.42 11.53 -5.02
C GLY A 565 18.82 11.19 -4.51
N GLU A 566 19.10 9.91 -4.25
CA GLU A 566 20.35 9.41 -3.68
C GLU A 566 21.59 9.60 -4.58
N PHE A 567 21.39 9.86 -5.84
CA PHE A 567 22.48 10.24 -6.76
C PHE A 567 22.25 11.58 -7.47
N GLY A 568 21.23 12.34 -7.03
CA GLY A 568 20.95 13.67 -7.56
C GLY A 568 20.48 13.66 -9.01
N GLN A 569 19.47 12.84 -9.34
CA GLN A 569 18.86 12.79 -10.67
C GLN A 569 18.55 14.20 -11.18
N GLU A 570 18.89 14.49 -12.45
CA GLU A 570 18.73 15.81 -13.04
C GLU A 570 17.31 16.10 -13.47
N ASN A 571 16.65 15.10 -14.09
CA ASN A 571 15.28 15.22 -14.60
C ASN A 571 14.24 14.96 -13.52
N GLU A 572 13.03 15.51 -13.69
CA GLU A 572 11.87 15.08 -12.93
C GLU A 572 11.65 13.57 -13.10
N TRP A 573 11.09 12.95 -12.06
CA TRP A 573 10.72 11.56 -12.16
C TRP A 573 9.62 11.33 -13.21
N ARG A 574 9.75 10.25 -13.95
CA ARG A 574 8.79 9.78 -14.94
C ARG A 574 8.51 8.30 -14.72
N HIS A 575 7.24 7.97 -14.43
CA HIS A 575 6.81 6.60 -14.16
C HIS A 575 7.04 5.64 -15.33
N ASP A 576 7.06 6.15 -16.56
CA ASP A 576 7.20 5.40 -17.81
C ASP A 576 8.65 5.22 -18.29
N HIS A 577 9.62 5.73 -17.54
CA HIS A 577 11.05 5.63 -17.83
C HIS A 577 11.83 5.02 -16.67
N SER A 578 12.99 4.44 -16.97
CA SER A 578 13.99 4.09 -15.95
C SER A 578 14.58 5.35 -15.34
N LEU A 579 15.06 5.28 -14.10
CA LEU A 579 15.93 6.32 -13.56
C LEU A 579 17.17 6.50 -14.45
N ASP A 580 17.77 7.69 -14.39
CA ASP A 580 18.96 8.08 -15.18
C ASP A 580 20.25 7.45 -14.61
N TRP A 581 20.31 6.13 -14.53
CA TRP A 581 21.42 5.36 -13.91
C TRP A 581 22.81 5.70 -14.47
N HIS A 582 22.90 6.16 -15.72
CA HIS A 582 24.15 6.60 -16.33
C HIS A 582 24.79 7.80 -15.60
N LEU A 583 24.02 8.55 -14.81
CA LEU A 583 24.54 9.66 -14.01
C LEU A 583 25.49 9.19 -12.91
N VAL A 584 25.28 7.99 -12.36
CA VAL A 584 26.13 7.43 -11.31
C VAL A 584 27.59 7.25 -11.75
N GLU A 585 27.84 7.15 -13.07
CA GLU A 585 29.19 7.09 -13.65
C GLU A 585 29.90 8.46 -13.62
N ARG A 586 29.16 9.54 -13.40
CA ARG A 586 29.74 10.90 -13.34
C ARG A 586 30.23 11.20 -11.93
N PRO A 587 31.46 11.73 -11.76
CA PRO A 587 32.05 11.88 -10.40
C PRO A 587 31.22 12.65 -9.39
N ARG A 588 30.49 13.69 -9.77
CA ARG A 588 29.68 14.50 -8.86
C ARG A 588 28.43 13.77 -8.39
N HIS A 589 27.78 13.03 -9.28
CA HIS A 589 26.61 12.19 -8.93
C HIS A 589 27.03 11.00 -8.07
N ALA A 590 28.15 10.35 -8.41
CA ALA A 590 28.75 9.32 -7.55
C ALA A 590 29.10 9.87 -6.16
N GLY A 591 29.53 11.13 -6.08
CA GLY A 591 29.80 11.83 -4.83
C GLY A 591 28.54 12.03 -3.97
N ILE A 592 27.39 12.37 -4.57
CA ILE A 592 26.10 12.43 -3.86
C ILE A 592 25.70 11.05 -3.33
N GLN A 593 25.85 10.00 -4.15
CA GLN A 593 25.52 8.64 -3.75
C GLN A 593 26.41 8.16 -2.58
N ALA A 594 27.71 8.46 -2.63
CA ALA A 594 28.64 8.18 -1.55
C ALA A 594 28.27 8.94 -0.26
N LEU A 595 27.82 10.20 -0.38
CA LEU A 595 27.37 10.99 0.76
C LEU A 595 26.12 10.38 1.41
N ILE A 596 25.11 9.98 0.64
CA ILE A 596 23.90 9.34 1.17
C ILE A 596 24.26 8.04 1.90
N ARG A 597 25.16 7.22 1.33
CA ARG A 597 25.67 6.02 1.99
C ARG A 597 26.28 6.36 3.35
N ASP A 598 27.19 7.32 3.39
CA ASP A 598 27.90 7.68 4.62
C ASP A 598 26.98 8.34 5.65
N LEU A 599 26.02 9.16 5.22
CA LEU A 599 24.99 9.74 6.10
C LEU A 599 24.09 8.66 6.72
N ASN A 600 23.63 7.68 5.94
CA ASN A 600 22.86 6.55 6.45
C ASN A 600 23.65 5.73 7.45
N HIS A 601 24.91 5.42 7.15
CA HIS A 601 25.78 4.69 8.08
C HIS A 601 26.06 5.48 9.36
N LEU A 602 26.27 6.79 9.27
CA LEU A 602 26.45 7.67 10.41
C LEU A 602 25.18 7.70 11.26
N TYR A 603 24.01 7.87 10.65
CA TYR A 603 22.71 7.90 11.30
C TYR A 603 22.44 6.59 12.07
N ARG A 604 22.73 5.44 11.46
CA ARG A 604 22.59 4.12 12.12
C ARG A 604 23.59 3.91 13.27
N ARG A 605 24.80 4.44 13.16
CA ARG A 605 25.88 4.23 14.11
C ARG A 605 25.81 5.15 15.33
N LEU A 606 25.29 6.37 15.18
CA LEU A 606 25.25 7.36 16.25
C LEU A 606 23.87 7.42 16.92
N PRO A 607 23.70 6.87 18.14
CA PRO A 607 22.43 6.93 18.89
C PRO A 607 21.91 8.36 19.05
N ALA A 608 22.79 9.35 19.18
CA ALA A 608 22.42 10.76 19.25
C ALA A 608 21.58 11.25 18.07
N LEU A 609 21.65 10.62 16.90
CA LEU A 609 20.92 11.04 15.72
C LEU A 609 19.53 10.40 15.57
N HIS A 610 19.21 9.32 16.32
CA HIS A 610 17.96 8.57 16.11
C HIS A 610 17.21 8.16 17.39
N GLU A 611 17.87 7.93 18.53
CA GLU A 611 17.19 7.37 19.72
C GLU A 611 16.08 8.26 20.27
N LEU A 612 16.26 9.58 20.21
CA LEU A 612 15.32 10.56 20.70
C LEU A 612 14.78 11.45 19.57
N ASP A 613 14.62 10.89 18.39
CA ASP A 613 14.12 11.64 17.22
C ASP A 613 12.72 12.24 17.42
N CYS A 614 11.90 11.58 18.21
CA CYS A 614 10.51 11.98 18.48
C CYS A 614 10.35 12.69 19.83
N GLU A 615 11.47 13.00 20.53
CA GLU A 615 11.47 13.59 21.86
C GLU A 615 12.26 14.90 21.90
N ALA A 616 11.69 15.96 22.49
CA ALA A 616 12.34 17.26 22.61
C ALA A 616 13.69 17.20 23.36
N ALA A 617 13.85 16.22 24.27
CA ALA A 617 15.11 15.97 24.98
C ALA A 617 16.29 15.62 24.05
N GLY A 618 16.00 15.12 22.84
CA GLY A 618 16.99 14.75 21.82
C GLY A 618 17.61 15.92 21.06
N PHE A 619 17.17 17.16 21.29
CA PHE A 619 17.58 18.32 20.50
C PHE A 619 17.91 19.54 21.39
N GLU A 620 18.88 20.35 20.99
CA GLU A 620 19.19 21.62 21.61
C GLU A 620 19.79 22.58 20.59
N TRP A 621 19.20 23.77 20.43
CA TRP A 621 19.80 24.83 19.63
C TRP A 621 21.06 25.38 20.32
N LEU A 622 22.15 25.53 19.54
CA LEU A 622 23.36 26.22 19.97
C LEU A 622 23.51 27.57 19.26
N VAL A 623 23.19 27.61 17.96
CA VAL A 623 23.16 28.85 17.15
C VAL A 623 21.91 28.85 16.32
N MET A 624 20.96 29.73 16.62
CA MET A 624 19.70 29.89 15.89
C MET A 624 19.53 31.31 15.31
N GLY A 625 20.32 32.27 15.69
CA GLY A 625 20.13 33.68 15.34
C GLY A 625 21.11 34.24 14.30
N ASP A 626 21.99 33.44 13.70
CA ASP A 626 22.98 33.91 12.73
C ASP A 626 22.41 33.99 11.29
N ALA A 627 21.36 34.81 11.15
CA ALA A 627 20.68 34.98 9.86
C ALA A 627 21.59 35.60 8.78
N GLU A 628 22.43 36.55 9.13
CA GLU A 628 23.33 37.25 8.20
C GLU A 628 24.29 36.29 7.48
N ARG A 629 24.72 35.21 8.18
CA ARG A 629 25.57 34.17 7.62
C ARG A 629 24.79 32.94 7.20
N SER A 630 23.48 32.87 7.44
CA SER A 630 22.65 31.69 7.22
C SER A 630 23.27 30.40 7.78
N ILE A 631 23.86 30.53 9.00
CA ILE A 631 24.46 29.40 9.75
C ILE A 631 23.50 28.96 10.86
N PHE A 632 23.39 27.68 11.00
CA PHE A 632 22.63 27.00 12.06
C PHE A 632 23.54 26.00 12.76
N ALA A 633 23.45 25.92 14.10
CA ALA A 633 24.14 24.89 14.84
C ALA A 633 23.25 24.34 15.97
N TRP A 634 23.23 23.04 16.12
CA TRP A 634 22.46 22.37 17.17
C TRP A 634 23.17 21.12 17.66
N LEU A 635 22.75 20.68 18.84
CA LEU A 635 23.20 19.43 19.44
C LEU A 635 22.12 18.38 19.33
N ARG A 636 22.46 17.23 18.78
CA ARG A 636 21.66 16.01 18.89
C ARG A 636 22.14 15.20 20.10
N LYS A 637 21.19 14.59 20.78
CA LYS A 637 21.45 13.90 22.06
C LYS A 637 20.85 12.49 21.99
N GLY A 638 21.64 11.49 22.38
CA GLY A 638 21.15 10.15 22.72
C GLY A 638 20.80 10.07 24.21
N ARG A 639 20.37 8.90 24.65
CA ARG A 639 19.97 8.64 26.04
C ARG A 639 21.14 8.74 27.00
N GLN A 640 22.34 8.33 26.57
CA GLN A 640 23.52 8.43 27.39
C GLN A 640 24.15 9.84 27.32
N THR A 641 24.71 10.32 28.43
CA THR A 641 25.25 11.69 28.51
C THR A 641 26.34 11.96 27.47
N HIS A 642 27.14 10.96 27.13
CA HIS A 642 28.22 11.08 26.15
C HIS A 642 27.77 10.97 24.69
N GLU A 643 26.55 10.51 24.45
CA GLU A 643 25.99 10.39 23.10
C GLU A 643 25.51 11.77 22.62
N ARG A 644 26.43 12.52 22.05
CA ARG A 644 26.20 13.86 21.54
C ARG A 644 26.77 13.98 20.14
N CYS A 645 26.06 14.73 19.30
CA CYS A 645 26.51 15.08 17.98
C CYS A 645 26.19 16.55 17.73
N LEU A 646 27.23 17.36 17.58
CA LEU A 646 27.14 18.74 17.12
C LEU A 646 26.96 18.73 15.61
N VAL A 647 25.91 19.37 15.13
CA VAL A 647 25.65 19.58 13.69
C VAL A 647 25.74 21.08 13.42
N VAL A 648 26.56 21.45 12.43
CA VAL A 648 26.67 22.84 11.97
C VAL A 648 26.40 22.86 10.47
N VAL A 649 25.49 23.74 10.04
CA VAL A 649 25.12 23.89 8.62
C VAL A 649 25.32 25.33 8.18
N ASN A 650 25.99 25.48 7.05
CA ASN A 650 26.18 26.75 6.37
C ASN A 650 25.50 26.72 5.01
N PHE A 651 24.50 27.57 4.82
CA PHE A 651 23.77 27.69 3.57
C PHE A 651 24.24 28.86 2.67
N THR A 652 25.49 29.34 2.88
CA THR A 652 26.13 30.35 2.03
C THR A 652 27.34 29.77 1.28
N PRO A 653 27.77 30.33 0.14
CA PRO A 653 28.96 29.89 -0.56
C PRO A 653 30.27 30.39 0.07
N GLU A 654 30.22 30.96 1.27
CA GLU A 654 31.35 31.51 1.98
C GLU A 654 31.91 30.49 2.97
N THR A 655 33.23 30.45 3.12
CA THR A 655 33.90 29.67 4.18
C THR A 655 34.13 30.56 5.38
N TYR A 656 33.60 30.16 6.54
CA TYR A 656 33.84 30.89 7.78
C TYR A 656 34.93 30.20 8.60
N ARG A 657 36.02 30.95 8.88
CA ARG A 657 37.12 30.49 9.72
C ARG A 657 36.95 31.08 11.12
N ASP A 658 37.46 30.36 12.13
CA ASP A 658 37.34 30.73 13.55
C ASP A 658 35.88 30.96 14.00
N TYR A 659 34.93 30.18 13.44
CA TYR A 659 33.53 30.26 13.84
C TYR A 659 33.33 29.55 15.17
N ARG A 660 32.94 30.31 16.20
CA ARG A 660 32.83 29.80 17.55
C ARG A 660 31.47 29.27 17.90
N VAL A 661 31.42 28.06 18.43
CA VAL A 661 30.19 27.41 18.91
C VAL A 661 30.40 26.94 20.33
N LYS A 662 29.50 27.32 21.25
CA LYS A 662 29.46 26.82 22.62
C LYS A 662 29.04 25.35 22.62
N VAL A 663 29.76 24.55 23.43
CA VAL A 663 29.51 23.10 23.53
C VAL A 663 29.36 22.67 24.98
N PRO A 664 28.66 21.55 25.29
CA PRO A 664 28.40 21.15 26.68
C PRO A 664 29.60 20.54 27.41
N PHE A 665 30.64 20.11 26.67
CA PHE A 665 31.81 19.41 27.28
C PHE A 665 33.12 20.03 26.82
N SER A 666 34.06 20.15 27.74
CA SER A 666 35.45 20.44 27.42
C SER A 666 36.14 19.21 26.82
N GLY A 667 37.22 19.44 26.08
CA GLY A 667 38.05 18.40 25.51
C GLY A 667 38.01 18.36 23.99
N ALA A 668 38.30 17.22 23.42
CA ALA A 668 38.43 17.01 21.99
C ALA A 668 37.05 16.69 21.33
N TRP A 669 36.82 17.31 20.19
CA TRP A 669 35.67 17.05 19.33
C TRP A 669 36.19 16.62 17.97
N ARG A 670 35.71 15.48 17.46
CA ARG A 670 36.12 14.92 16.19
C ARG A 670 35.08 15.16 15.13
N GLU A 671 35.49 15.75 14.00
CA GLU A 671 34.68 15.83 12.79
C GLU A 671 34.55 14.41 12.19
N VAL A 672 33.33 13.86 12.19
CA VAL A 672 33.03 12.50 11.75
C VAL A 672 32.39 12.45 10.35
N LEU A 673 31.85 13.59 9.88
CA LEU A 673 31.39 13.76 8.53
C LEU A 673 31.38 15.25 8.15
N ASN A 674 31.82 15.53 6.93
CA ASN A 674 31.83 16.85 6.30
C ASN A 674 31.30 16.72 4.89
N THR A 675 30.16 17.33 4.57
CA THR A 675 29.55 17.21 3.26
C THR A 675 30.30 17.95 2.15
N ASP A 676 31.27 18.82 2.50
CA ASP A 676 32.18 19.47 1.56
C ASP A 676 33.48 18.70 1.33
N SER A 677 33.57 17.45 1.84
CA SER A 677 34.72 16.59 1.57
C SER A 677 34.92 16.36 0.05
N ALA A 678 36.19 16.27 -0.37
CA ALA A 678 36.56 15.91 -1.75
C ALA A 678 35.98 14.53 -2.16
N PHE A 679 35.77 13.60 -1.22
CA PHE A 679 35.12 12.31 -1.50
C PHE A 679 33.70 12.45 -2.06
N TYR A 680 33.01 13.56 -1.78
CA TYR A 680 31.67 13.87 -2.25
C TYR A 680 31.69 14.94 -3.39
N GLY A 681 32.88 15.28 -3.89
CA GLY A 681 33.05 16.33 -4.90
C GLY A 681 32.99 17.76 -4.34
N GLY A 682 33.27 17.95 -3.07
CA GLY A 682 33.37 19.25 -2.40
C GLY A 682 34.75 19.90 -2.51
N SER A 683 34.91 21.10 -1.91
CA SER A 683 36.14 21.85 -1.92
C SER A 683 37.17 21.39 -0.87
N ASN A 684 36.74 20.46 0.00
CA ASN A 684 37.55 19.91 1.10
C ASN A 684 37.94 20.96 2.17
N ALA A 685 37.13 22.02 2.34
CA ALA A 685 37.26 22.91 3.48
C ALA A 685 36.75 22.20 4.73
N GLY A 686 37.46 22.28 5.86
CA GLY A 686 37.05 21.58 7.08
C GLY A 686 38.11 21.67 8.18
N ASN A 687 37.97 20.83 9.19
CA ASN A 687 38.70 20.98 10.45
C ASN A 687 39.86 19.98 10.61
N GLY A 688 40.09 19.12 9.63
CA GLY A 688 41.24 18.21 9.63
C GLY A 688 41.20 17.10 10.70
N GLY A 689 40.00 16.78 11.22
CA GLY A 689 39.80 15.70 12.20
C GLY A 689 39.37 16.20 13.57
N THR A 690 40.30 16.26 14.55
CA THR A 690 40.00 16.59 15.95
C THR A 690 40.23 18.07 16.25
N ILE A 691 39.29 18.68 16.98
CA ILE A 691 39.33 20.07 17.44
C ILE A 691 39.23 20.08 18.96
N ASN A 692 40.11 20.82 19.64
CA ASN A 692 40.03 20.99 21.09
C ASN A 692 39.18 22.21 21.45
N THR A 693 38.46 22.13 22.54
CA THR A 693 37.77 23.28 23.11
C THR A 693 38.75 24.35 23.54
N LEU A 694 38.35 25.59 23.41
CA LEU A 694 39.06 26.75 23.96
C LEU A 694 38.75 26.85 25.46
N GLU A 695 39.77 26.98 26.28
CA GLU A 695 39.65 27.14 27.75
C GLU A 695 39.36 28.61 28.15
N GLN A 696 38.65 29.35 27.34
CA GLN A 696 38.34 30.75 27.60
C GLN A 696 36.87 30.90 27.98
N GLY A 697 36.63 31.15 29.31
CA GLY A 697 35.27 31.40 29.82
C GLY A 697 34.69 30.25 30.64
N THR A 698 33.42 30.39 31.06
CA THR A 698 32.70 29.43 31.93
C THR A 698 32.04 28.31 31.14
N ILE A 699 31.83 28.48 29.82
CA ILE A 699 31.25 27.47 28.91
C ILE A 699 32.30 27.17 27.84
N PRO A 700 32.62 25.86 27.61
CA PRO A 700 33.57 25.48 26.58
C PRO A 700 33.08 25.91 25.18
N GLU A 701 33.99 26.33 24.32
CA GLU A 701 33.72 26.72 22.91
C GLU A 701 34.68 25.94 21.99
N VAL A 702 34.18 25.56 20.82
CA VAL A 702 35.01 25.07 19.73
C VAL A 702 35.13 26.17 18.65
N SER A 703 36.34 26.33 18.09
CA SER A 703 36.57 27.20 16.94
C SER A 703 36.66 26.37 15.70
N LEU A 704 35.75 26.61 14.77
CA LEU A 704 35.51 25.77 13.58
C LEU A 704 35.85 26.50 12.27
N VAL A 705 36.35 25.74 11.35
CA VAL A 705 36.20 26.07 9.91
C VAL A 705 34.87 25.52 9.44
N VAL A 706 33.92 26.42 9.14
CA VAL A 706 32.62 26.04 8.59
C VAL A 706 32.67 26.16 7.08
N PRO A 707 32.60 25.03 6.34
CA PRO A 707 32.76 25.02 4.89
C PRO A 707 31.60 25.67 4.14
N PRO A 708 31.75 26.03 2.87
CA PRO A 708 30.72 26.69 2.07
C PRO A 708 29.62 25.70 1.66
N LEU A 709 28.35 26.09 1.70
CA LEU A 709 27.20 25.25 1.30
C LEU A 709 27.35 23.82 1.81
N ALA A 710 27.51 23.65 3.13
CA ALA A 710 27.84 22.35 3.72
C ALA A 710 27.27 22.15 5.13
N ALA A 711 27.23 20.91 5.53
CA ALA A 711 26.97 20.48 6.90
C ALA A 711 28.18 19.68 7.43
N ILE A 712 28.54 19.91 8.70
CA ILE A 712 29.56 19.14 9.42
C ILE A 712 28.97 18.52 10.67
N PHE A 713 29.44 17.32 10.99
CA PHE A 713 29.04 16.55 12.17
C PHE A 713 30.24 16.28 13.05
N LEU A 714 30.15 16.67 14.32
CA LEU A 714 31.22 16.46 15.30
C LEU A 714 30.70 15.71 16.51
N VAL A 715 31.52 14.80 17.01
CA VAL A 715 31.25 14.06 18.27
C VAL A 715 32.37 14.28 19.28
N PRO A 716 32.05 14.31 20.60
CA PRO A 716 33.09 14.41 21.61
C PRO A 716 33.96 13.15 21.58
N GLU A 717 35.28 13.33 21.64
CA GLU A 717 36.22 12.21 21.87
C GLU A 717 36.28 11.86 23.36
N ARG A 718 36.34 10.56 23.64
CA ARG A 718 36.43 10.02 25.00
C ARG A 718 37.87 10.07 25.50
#